data_3bfe26abb665a9d2061f67f11dbe3475
#
_entry.id   3bfe26abb665a9d2061f67f11dbe3475
#
_cell.length_a   1.000
_cell.length_b   1.000
_cell.length_c   1.000
_cell.angle_alpha   90.00
_cell.angle_beta   90.00
_cell.angle_gamma   90.00
#
_symmetry.space_group_name_H-M   'P 1'
#
loop_
_entity.id
_entity.type
_entity.pdbx_description
1 polymer ?
#
loop_
_entity_poly.entity_id
_entity_poly.type
_entity_poly.pdbx_seq_one_letter_code
_entity_poly.pdbx_strand_id
1 'polypeptide(L)'
;AAIEKRALRVQVNAAESVLPGQTLEVKVNAGQKARVQLFAVDEGVLQLTGYRTPDPLSDLLSNRALDVTTRQAMDLLMPTHERLLGRIPHFGGGMDAEGGRFLNPFRRKSEPPFAYWSDPVQAADGTASFSIPVPEYFSGKMRVMAVASSEQGSLAAGSAQSLATVRGTLIIKPQLPLVAAPGDEFDGAIVVANTVKGSGENAQVEVAVQLPEGLELVSGKLAQTLRVAEGKEAVIPFTVIAKEVLGDAPVRVTAKIAGSDKPVTRTQSLSIRPLGAMRRTETAQPLALAAVPQAKGSYALDAPRSLYPYQARTELAVSPARVLAIRSLLDKLDSYQYGCTEQSISRAIPYVVLWDAPELRDKLGLGEPKARFAERAKEAIGRAVSAIRASSSGGSVTLWPGRWGSETAFVTAYAGDFLVLMHEHGLAVPEGLAGSILQELEHAVARTPANLVDARYKAYAAWVLQRDGRIMTGAFNTIESWFQRNARNWEKDVVSALFADGFSRLRLSKRASERMPASMQGTTDPYLSSGMARAIYALTLKQTGLAKQSDEQLQASLLDAAFSQNATTIDEAMATRALVELAQADAARADSFAISCAAGADSSGIAIREGMMNALSAPGCTRFAVKGEGSTDGLWTHLVQQGYDRGPVTVSSNGMEVSRKYLNTQGQLVQNARLGDMVTVQVCARVPGETVPNAVITDMLPGGLEAVLEKDGGVPAADGLSRFERREDRVIFFAELKPEERCFSYKARATSRGTFSLPAVQAEDMYRPAVNATAGAGRLQVK
;
A
#
# COMPACT_ATOMS: atom_id res chain seq x y z
N ALA A 1 -17.83 40.83 -25.56
CA ALA A 1 -17.12 41.37 -26.77
C ALA A 1 -15.67 40.85 -26.91
N ALA A 2 -14.83 40.86 -25.87
CA ALA A 2 -13.43 40.39 -25.99
C ALA A 2 -13.31 38.84 -26.10
N ILE A 3 -14.16 38.09 -25.43
CA ILE A 3 -14.24 36.64 -25.45
C ILE A 3 -14.75 36.14 -26.78
N GLU A 4 -15.79 36.75 -27.32
CA GLU A 4 -16.40 36.37 -28.60
C GLU A 4 -15.43 36.52 -29.80
N LYS A 5 -14.53 37.50 -29.77
CA LYS A 5 -13.51 37.70 -30.80
C LYS A 5 -12.40 36.65 -30.79
N ARG A 6 -12.26 35.89 -29.67
CA ARG A 6 -11.24 34.84 -29.46
C ARG A 6 -11.83 33.43 -29.47
N ALA A 7 -13.15 33.30 -29.64
CA ALA A 7 -13.80 32.00 -29.69
C ALA A 7 -13.60 31.32 -31.06
N LEU A 8 -12.91 30.16 -31.07
CA LEU A 8 -12.91 29.28 -32.22
C LEU A 8 -14.21 28.46 -32.27
N ARG A 9 -14.85 28.43 -33.45
CA ARG A 9 -16.04 27.61 -33.67
C ARG A 9 -15.59 26.17 -34.00
N VAL A 10 -15.33 25.38 -32.95
CA VAL A 10 -14.93 23.99 -33.10
C VAL A 10 -16.16 23.12 -33.38
N GLN A 11 -16.04 22.16 -34.29
CA GLN A 11 -17.04 21.14 -34.56
C GLN A 11 -16.39 19.77 -34.58
N VAL A 12 -16.99 18.79 -33.90
CA VAL A 12 -16.57 17.39 -33.87
C VAL A 12 -17.55 16.55 -34.65
N ASN A 13 -17.08 15.98 -35.76
CA ASN A 13 -17.87 15.09 -36.61
C ASN A 13 -17.37 13.66 -36.41
N ALA A 14 -18.15 12.82 -35.76
CA ALA A 14 -17.91 11.40 -35.55
C ALA A 14 -19.17 10.61 -35.90
N ALA A 15 -19.01 9.34 -36.25
CA ALA A 15 -20.15 8.45 -36.44
C ALA A 15 -20.91 8.28 -35.12
N GLU A 16 -22.25 8.30 -35.19
CA GLU A 16 -23.14 8.14 -34.03
C GLU A 16 -22.99 6.76 -33.34
N SER A 17 -22.52 5.75 -34.10
CA SER A 17 -22.30 4.40 -33.57
C SER A 17 -21.09 3.72 -34.25
N VAL A 18 -20.42 2.87 -33.46
CA VAL A 18 -19.29 2.05 -33.91
C VAL A 18 -19.34 0.70 -33.18
N LEU A 19 -18.84 -0.37 -33.83
CA LEU A 19 -18.74 -1.69 -33.22
C LEU A 19 -17.50 -1.78 -32.31
N PRO A 20 -17.54 -2.53 -31.20
CA PRO A 20 -16.35 -2.90 -30.43
C PRO A 20 -15.26 -3.51 -31.36
N GLY A 21 -14.01 -3.18 -31.08
CA GLY A 21 -12.87 -3.66 -31.88
C GLY A 21 -12.69 -2.93 -33.24
N GLN A 22 -13.52 -1.96 -33.56
CA GLN A 22 -13.37 -1.14 -34.78
C GLN A 22 -12.73 0.21 -34.45
N THR A 23 -12.30 0.93 -35.47
CA THR A 23 -11.77 2.28 -35.38
C THR A 23 -12.89 3.28 -35.63
N LEU A 24 -13.03 4.26 -34.76
CA LEU A 24 -13.92 5.40 -34.94
C LEU A 24 -13.13 6.54 -35.56
N GLU A 25 -13.51 6.89 -36.83
CA GLU A 25 -12.95 8.02 -37.52
C GLU A 25 -13.64 9.32 -37.06
N VAL A 26 -12.83 10.32 -36.69
CA VAL A 26 -13.31 11.62 -36.18
C VAL A 26 -12.66 12.75 -36.97
N LYS A 27 -13.49 13.67 -37.47
CA LYS A 27 -13.02 14.91 -38.12
C LYS A 27 -13.35 16.07 -37.24
N VAL A 28 -12.36 16.92 -36.93
CA VAL A 28 -12.52 18.15 -36.16
C VAL A 28 -12.29 19.34 -37.10
N ASN A 29 -13.25 20.25 -37.12
CA ASN A 29 -13.14 21.51 -37.84
C ASN A 29 -13.03 22.66 -36.82
N ALA A 30 -11.93 23.39 -36.86
CA ALA A 30 -11.66 24.56 -35.98
C ALA A 30 -11.99 25.90 -36.68
N GLY A 31 -12.46 25.85 -37.94
CA GLY A 31 -12.83 27.02 -38.74
C GLY A 31 -11.68 27.85 -39.27
N GLN A 32 -10.46 27.67 -38.76
CA GLN A 32 -9.23 28.35 -39.20
C GLN A 32 -8.02 27.53 -38.77
N LYS A 33 -6.83 27.89 -39.26
CA LYS A 33 -5.56 27.26 -38.83
C LYS A 33 -5.45 27.22 -37.31
N ALA A 34 -5.32 26.00 -36.78
CA ALA A 34 -5.30 25.79 -35.31
C ALA A 34 -4.53 24.51 -34.97
N ARG A 35 -4.10 24.42 -33.73
CA ARG A 35 -3.60 23.18 -33.12
C ARG A 35 -4.76 22.50 -32.42
N VAL A 36 -5.03 21.26 -32.77
CA VAL A 36 -6.20 20.49 -32.28
C VAL A 36 -5.74 19.29 -31.50
N GLN A 37 -6.34 19.07 -30.33
CA GLN A 37 -6.18 17.84 -29.54
C GLN A 37 -7.53 17.19 -29.32
N LEU A 38 -7.57 15.85 -29.47
CA LEU A 38 -8.76 15.04 -29.32
C LEU A 38 -8.65 14.14 -28.11
N PHE A 39 -9.75 13.98 -27.38
CA PHE A 39 -9.88 12.95 -26.34
C PHE A 39 -11.26 12.32 -26.40
N ALA A 40 -11.30 11.03 -26.08
CA ALA A 40 -12.54 10.28 -26.04
C ALA A 40 -12.57 9.43 -24.77
N VAL A 41 -13.62 9.56 -23.97
CA VAL A 41 -13.72 8.95 -22.65
C VAL A 41 -15.11 8.35 -22.46
N ASP A 42 -15.18 7.25 -21.72
CA ASP A 42 -16.43 6.64 -21.28
C ASP A 42 -17.33 7.68 -20.58
N GLU A 43 -18.51 7.90 -21.14
CA GLU A 43 -19.49 8.86 -20.63
C GLU A 43 -19.92 8.55 -19.18
N GLY A 44 -19.99 7.26 -18.81
CA GLY A 44 -20.34 6.85 -17.45
C GLY A 44 -19.32 7.34 -16.42
N VAL A 45 -18.02 7.28 -16.76
CA VAL A 45 -16.94 7.79 -15.90
C VAL A 45 -17.03 9.31 -15.77
N LEU A 46 -17.28 10.02 -16.88
CA LEU A 46 -17.39 11.46 -16.88
C LEU A 46 -18.58 11.94 -16.04
N GLN A 47 -19.71 11.20 -16.08
CA GLN A 47 -20.89 11.50 -15.26
C GLN A 47 -20.64 11.28 -13.77
N LEU A 48 -19.95 10.17 -13.41
CA LEU A 48 -19.61 9.86 -12.02
C LEU A 48 -18.66 10.89 -11.41
N THR A 49 -17.72 11.42 -12.20
CA THR A 49 -16.74 12.43 -11.75
C THR A 49 -17.26 13.86 -11.87
N GLY A 50 -18.44 14.07 -12.47
CA GLY A 50 -18.96 15.40 -12.75
C GLY A 50 -18.13 16.19 -13.77
N TYR A 51 -17.28 15.50 -14.56
CA TYR A 51 -16.37 16.12 -15.52
C TYR A 51 -17.11 16.81 -16.65
N ARG A 52 -16.74 18.04 -16.94
CA ARG A 52 -17.26 18.84 -18.05
C ARG A 52 -16.23 18.95 -19.15
N THR A 53 -16.70 19.10 -20.40
CA THR A 53 -15.80 19.39 -21.52
C THR A 53 -15.04 20.68 -21.25
N PRO A 54 -13.70 20.71 -21.40
CA PRO A 54 -12.90 21.89 -21.12
C PRO A 54 -13.36 23.11 -21.92
N ASP A 55 -13.42 24.26 -21.26
CA ASP A 55 -13.63 25.57 -21.91
C ASP A 55 -12.35 26.41 -21.77
N PRO A 56 -11.41 26.29 -22.72
CA PRO A 56 -10.10 26.92 -22.61
C PRO A 56 -10.17 28.46 -22.58
N LEU A 57 -11.20 29.06 -23.12
CA LEU A 57 -11.35 30.53 -23.04
C LEU A 57 -11.82 30.99 -21.67
N SER A 58 -12.82 30.31 -21.12
CA SER A 58 -13.31 30.60 -19.76
C SER A 58 -12.19 30.43 -18.73
N ASP A 59 -11.39 29.37 -18.86
CA ASP A 59 -10.28 29.07 -17.92
C ASP A 59 -9.13 30.09 -18.05
N LEU A 60 -8.71 30.42 -19.27
CA LEU A 60 -7.61 31.35 -19.52
C LEU A 60 -7.96 32.81 -19.22
N LEU A 61 -9.23 33.21 -19.39
CA LEU A 61 -9.71 34.55 -19.19
C LEU A 61 -10.50 34.72 -17.86
N SER A 62 -10.52 33.69 -17.02
CA SER A 62 -11.08 33.76 -15.68
C SER A 62 -10.39 34.85 -14.85
N ASN A 63 -11.16 35.54 -14.02
CA ASN A 63 -10.58 36.48 -13.07
C ASN A 63 -9.60 35.76 -12.14
N ARG A 64 -8.36 36.21 -12.14
CA ARG A 64 -7.38 35.72 -11.16
C ARG A 64 -7.81 36.21 -9.78
N ALA A 65 -7.68 35.35 -8.78
CA ALA A 65 -7.81 35.75 -7.40
C ALA A 65 -6.80 36.89 -7.13
N LEU A 66 -7.20 37.92 -6.44
CA LEU A 66 -6.31 38.98 -5.98
C LEU A 66 -5.22 38.33 -5.09
N ASP A 67 -3.98 38.46 -5.52
CA ASP A 67 -2.79 37.90 -4.83
C ASP A 67 -2.40 38.77 -3.61
N VAL A 68 -3.37 39.55 -3.09
CA VAL A 68 -3.21 40.43 -1.92
C VAL A 68 -4.02 39.82 -0.77
N THR A 69 -3.31 39.28 0.21
CA THR A 69 -3.90 38.79 1.46
C THR A 69 -4.21 40.04 2.34
N THR A 70 -5.42 40.55 2.29
CA THR A 70 -5.88 41.57 3.23
C THR A 70 -6.17 40.90 4.57
N ARG A 71 -5.31 41.12 5.56
CA ARG A 71 -5.56 40.67 6.95
C ARG A 71 -6.29 41.78 7.69
N GLN A 72 -7.54 41.52 8.04
CA GLN A 72 -8.27 42.37 9.00
C GLN A 72 -8.10 41.78 10.39
N ALA A 73 -7.90 42.60 11.40
CA ALA A 73 -7.77 42.18 12.80
C ALA A 73 -9.04 41.44 13.30
N MET A 74 -10.18 41.61 12.64
CA MET A 74 -11.42 40.90 12.92
C MET A 74 -11.39 39.43 12.59
N ASP A 75 -10.55 38.99 11.63
CA ASP A 75 -10.36 37.58 11.26
C ASP A 75 -9.63 36.75 12.34
N LEU A 76 -8.97 37.44 13.28
CA LEU A 76 -8.34 36.84 14.44
C LEU A 76 -9.34 36.54 15.57
N LEU A 77 -10.46 37.30 15.61
CA LEU A 77 -11.48 37.18 16.66
C LEU A 77 -12.67 36.29 16.26
N MET A 78 -12.90 36.09 14.96
CA MET A 78 -13.95 35.21 14.45
C MET A 78 -13.39 34.33 13.32
N PRO A 79 -12.99 33.09 13.57
CA PRO A 79 -12.60 32.18 12.51
C PRO A 79 -13.80 31.93 11.60
N THR A 80 -13.68 32.33 10.33
CA THR A 80 -14.75 32.18 9.34
C THR A 80 -15.11 30.73 9.11
N HIS A 81 -16.38 30.44 8.96
CA HIS A 81 -16.97 29.12 8.72
C HIS A 81 -16.35 28.40 7.49
N GLU A 82 -15.79 29.13 6.53
CA GLU A 82 -15.07 28.61 5.37
C GLU A 82 -13.77 27.85 5.73
N ARG A 83 -13.07 28.20 6.82
CA ARG A 83 -11.92 27.45 7.32
C ARG A 83 -12.32 26.10 7.91
N LEU A 84 -13.56 25.93 8.35
CA LEU A 84 -14.12 24.66 8.82
C LEU A 84 -14.59 23.79 7.65
N LEU A 85 -15.09 24.37 6.57
CA LEU A 85 -15.55 23.65 5.38
C LEU A 85 -14.40 23.21 4.45
N GLY A 86 -13.27 23.93 4.43
CA GLY A 86 -12.06 23.53 3.69
C GLY A 86 -11.31 22.31 4.28
N ARG A 87 -11.83 21.72 5.36
CA ARG A 87 -11.27 20.53 6.01
C ARG A 87 -11.96 19.22 5.62
N ILE A 88 -12.83 19.23 4.63
CA ILE A 88 -13.36 17.97 4.08
C ILE A 88 -12.23 17.37 3.23
N PRO A 89 -11.69 16.19 3.61
CA PRO A 89 -10.67 15.55 2.79
C PRO A 89 -11.29 15.24 1.43
N HIS A 90 -10.76 15.84 0.38
CA HIS A 90 -11.04 15.34 -0.96
C HIS A 90 -10.43 13.95 -1.06
N PHE A 91 -11.27 12.93 -1.06
CA PHE A 91 -10.90 11.56 -1.36
C PHE A 91 -10.57 11.45 -2.86
N GLY A 92 -9.42 11.99 -3.24
CA GLY A 92 -8.85 11.82 -4.56
C GLY A 92 -8.05 10.52 -4.60
N GLY A 93 -8.55 9.51 -5.33
CA GLY A 93 -7.97 8.18 -5.45
C GLY A 93 -6.64 8.09 -6.21
N GLY A 94 -5.71 9.03 -6.03
CA GLY A 94 -4.44 9.06 -6.75
C GLY A 94 -3.27 8.28 -6.12
N MET A 95 -3.29 8.00 -4.81
CA MET A 95 -2.24 7.21 -4.13
C MET A 95 -2.56 5.72 -4.01
N ASP A 96 -3.78 5.30 -4.36
CA ASP A 96 -4.30 3.98 -4.01
C ASP A 96 -3.99 2.85 -5.00
N ALA A 97 -3.53 3.15 -6.21
CA ALA A 97 -3.30 2.11 -7.21
C ALA A 97 -2.10 1.21 -6.88
N GLU A 98 -1.07 1.73 -6.23
CA GLU A 98 0.14 0.97 -5.88
C GLU A 98 0.09 0.38 -4.46
N GLY A 99 -0.43 1.08 -3.47
CA GLY A 99 -0.65 0.55 -2.13
C GLY A 99 -1.66 -0.62 -2.11
N GLY A 100 -2.61 -0.62 -3.05
CA GLY A 100 -3.58 -1.70 -3.21
C GLY A 100 -3.02 -3.06 -3.61
N ARG A 101 -1.85 -3.12 -4.25
CA ARG A 101 -1.21 -4.37 -4.66
C ARG A 101 -0.77 -5.23 -3.47
N PHE A 102 -0.37 -4.61 -2.36
CA PHE A 102 0.07 -5.33 -1.17
C PHE A 102 -1.08 -5.81 -0.30
N LEU A 103 -2.23 -5.12 -0.34
CA LEU A 103 -3.40 -5.49 0.46
C LEU A 103 -4.24 -6.61 -0.16
N ASN A 104 -4.30 -6.69 -1.50
CA ASN A 104 -4.96 -7.78 -2.20
C ASN A 104 -4.13 -8.26 -3.39
N PRO A 105 -3.18 -9.18 -3.18
CA PRO A 105 -2.39 -9.76 -4.26
C PRO A 105 -3.21 -10.66 -5.20
N PHE A 106 -4.42 -11.03 -4.80
CA PHE A 106 -5.36 -11.87 -5.58
C PHE A 106 -6.34 -11.04 -6.41
N ARG A 107 -6.11 -9.73 -6.53
CA ARG A 107 -7.03 -8.82 -7.22
C ARG A 107 -7.38 -9.34 -8.62
N ARG A 108 -8.69 -9.41 -8.91
CA ARG A 108 -9.18 -9.74 -10.25
C ARG A 108 -8.70 -8.69 -11.26
N LYS A 109 -8.48 -9.13 -12.47
CA LYS A 109 -8.21 -8.21 -13.58
C LYS A 109 -9.53 -7.58 -14.02
N SER A 110 -9.69 -6.29 -13.81
CA SER A 110 -10.80 -5.50 -14.35
C SER A 110 -10.34 -4.79 -15.62
N GLU A 111 -11.22 -4.75 -16.62
CA GLU A 111 -10.98 -3.94 -17.80
C GLU A 111 -11.00 -2.46 -17.41
N PRO A 112 -9.99 -1.66 -17.80
CA PRO A 112 -9.97 -0.24 -17.47
C PRO A 112 -11.12 0.49 -18.19
N PRO A 113 -11.62 1.60 -17.60
CA PRO A 113 -12.52 2.47 -18.33
C PRO A 113 -11.88 2.94 -19.63
N PHE A 114 -12.68 3.08 -20.68
CA PHE A 114 -12.15 3.57 -21.95
C PHE A 114 -11.74 5.03 -21.85
N ALA A 115 -10.48 5.31 -22.19
CA ALA A 115 -9.95 6.66 -22.30
C ALA A 115 -8.90 6.72 -23.40
N TYR A 116 -9.02 7.68 -24.28
CA TYR A 116 -8.13 7.93 -25.40
C TYR A 116 -7.72 9.40 -25.43
N TRP A 117 -6.43 9.67 -25.65
CA TRP A 117 -5.85 10.99 -25.88
C TRP A 117 -4.99 10.97 -27.14
N SER A 118 -5.20 11.96 -28.01
CA SER A 118 -4.29 12.18 -29.14
C SER A 118 -3.13 13.10 -28.74
N ASP A 119 -2.03 13.02 -29.49
CA ASP A 119 -1.11 14.13 -29.57
C ASP A 119 -1.79 15.34 -30.23
N PRO A 120 -1.32 16.58 -29.93
CA PRO A 120 -1.81 17.78 -30.63
C PRO A 120 -1.44 17.75 -32.11
N VAL A 121 -2.43 17.86 -33.00
CA VAL A 121 -2.29 17.84 -34.43
C VAL A 121 -2.49 19.25 -35.02
N GLN A 122 -1.63 19.60 -36.03
CA GLN A 122 -1.71 20.87 -36.74
C GLN A 122 -2.78 20.80 -37.82
N ALA A 123 -3.88 21.51 -37.65
CA ALA A 123 -4.91 21.71 -38.68
C ALA A 123 -4.57 22.93 -39.53
N ALA A 124 -3.80 22.74 -40.60
CA ALA A 124 -3.30 23.83 -41.45
C ALA A 124 -4.41 24.54 -42.22
N ASP A 125 -5.44 23.80 -42.63
CA ASP A 125 -6.66 24.28 -43.29
C ASP A 125 -7.86 24.43 -42.34
N GLY A 126 -7.61 24.30 -41.04
CA GLY A 126 -8.63 24.29 -40.01
C GLY A 126 -9.25 22.93 -39.75
N THR A 127 -8.85 21.88 -40.47
CA THR A 127 -9.40 20.52 -40.31
C THR A 127 -8.33 19.52 -39.85
N ALA A 128 -8.66 18.71 -38.87
CA ALA A 128 -7.83 17.59 -38.39
C ALA A 128 -8.65 16.29 -38.38
N SER A 129 -8.01 15.18 -38.72
CA SER A 129 -8.60 13.84 -38.72
C SER A 129 -7.89 12.95 -37.67
N PHE A 130 -8.68 12.16 -36.96
CA PHE A 130 -8.20 11.27 -35.89
C PHE A 130 -8.86 9.90 -36.04
N SER A 131 -8.11 8.86 -35.73
CA SER A 131 -8.58 7.48 -35.70
C SER A 131 -8.52 6.94 -34.29
N ILE A 132 -9.66 6.66 -33.69
CA ILE A 132 -9.77 6.17 -32.31
C ILE A 132 -9.95 4.66 -32.33
N PRO A 133 -8.97 3.85 -31.89
CA PRO A 133 -9.14 2.41 -31.77
C PRO A 133 -10.07 2.11 -30.60
N VAL A 134 -11.24 1.54 -30.86
CA VAL A 134 -12.22 1.16 -29.84
C VAL A 134 -11.91 -0.27 -29.36
N PRO A 135 -11.65 -0.49 -28.07
CA PRO A 135 -11.37 -1.85 -27.56
C PRO A 135 -12.56 -2.79 -27.72
N GLU A 136 -12.29 -4.10 -27.89
CA GLU A 136 -13.34 -5.12 -27.99
C GLU A 136 -14.19 -5.23 -26.73
N TYR A 137 -13.60 -4.92 -25.56
CA TYR A 137 -14.29 -4.97 -24.27
C TYR A 137 -15.24 -3.79 -24.05
N PHE A 138 -15.03 -2.67 -24.70
CA PHE A 138 -15.81 -1.46 -24.45
C PHE A 138 -17.19 -1.53 -25.12
N SER A 139 -18.23 -1.28 -24.35
CA SER A 139 -19.62 -1.15 -24.82
C SER A 139 -20.34 -0.12 -23.96
N GLY A 140 -20.78 0.97 -24.57
CA GLY A 140 -21.39 2.07 -23.86
C GLY A 140 -21.43 3.35 -24.69
N LYS A 141 -21.66 4.48 -24.04
CA LYS A 141 -21.54 5.81 -24.66
C LYS A 141 -20.14 6.36 -24.41
N MET A 142 -19.58 6.94 -25.43
CA MET A 142 -18.27 7.59 -25.42
C MET A 142 -18.44 9.06 -25.75
N ARG A 143 -17.92 9.95 -24.92
CA ARG A 143 -17.84 11.37 -25.21
C ARG A 143 -16.53 11.65 -25.93
N VAL A 144 -16.66 12.14 -27.16
CA VAL A 144 -15.53 12.59 -27.99
C VAL A 144 -15.45 14.09 -27.87
N MET A 145 -14.34 14.59 -27.38
CA MET A 145 -14.11 16.01 -27.08
C MET A 145 -12.89 16.49 -27.86
N ALA A 146 -12.95 17.72 -28.39
CA ALA A 146 -11.80 18.36 -29.03
C ALA A 146 -11.59 19.75 -28.47
N VAL A 147 -10.31 20.09 -28.27
CA VAL A 147 -9.87 21.45 -27.95
C VAL A 147 -8.97 21.93 -29.06
N ALA A 148 -9.20 23.18 -29.52
CA ALA A 148 -8.42 23.84 -30.54
C ALA A 148 -7.88 25.18 -30.05
N SER A 149 -6.64 25.50 -30.42
CA SER A 149 -6.00 26.79 -30.15
C SER A 149 -5.31 27.34 -31.39
N SER A 150 -5.41 28.65 -31.63
CA SER A 150 -4.73 29.27 -32.77
C SER A 150 -3.24 29.46 -32.48
N GLU A 151 -2.40 29.30 -33.49
CA GLU A 151 -0.93 29.44 -33.35
C GLU A 151 -0.42 30.87 -33.50
N GLN A 152 -1.18 31.77 -34.08
CA GLN A 152 -0.73 33.11 -34.38
C GLN A 152 -1.42 34.12 -33.48
N GLY A 153 -0.69 34.66 -32.48
CA GLY A 153 -0.93 35.94 -31.79
C GLY A 153 -2.31 36.30 -31.28
N SER A 154 -3.35 35.63 -31.72
CA SER A 154 -4.75 35.97 -31.44
C SER A 154 -5.28 35.39 -30.12
N LEU A 155 -4.57 34.50 -29.45
CA LEU A 155 -5.04 33.78 -28.26
C LEU A 155 -6.49 33.23 -28.44
N ALA A 156 -6.81 32.78 -29.65
CA ALA A 156 -8.12 32.22 -29.92
C ALA A 156 -8.13 30.74 -29.59
N ALA A 157 -9.17 30.28 -28.89
CA ALA A 157 -9.35 28.89 -28.52
C ALA A 157 -10.83 28.52 -28.51
N GLY A 158 -11.12 27.24 -28.52
CA GLY A 158 -12.47 26.72 -28.43
C GLY A 158 -12.48 25.22 -28.20
N SER A 159 -13.64 24.71 -27.86
CA SER A 159 -13.87 23.27 -27.70
C SER A 159 -15.22 22.85 -28.22
N ALA A 160 -15.36 21.57 -28.51
CA ALA A 160 -16.62 20.95 -28.86
C ALA A 160 -16.63 19.48 -28.44
N GLN A 161 -17.82 18.91 -28.39
CA GLN A 161 -18.02 17.49 -28.07
C GLN A 161 -19.06 16.85 -28.97
N SER A 162 -18.93 15.52 -29.12
CA SER A 162 -19.91 14.64 -29.74
C SER A 162 -20.05 13.38 -28.93
N LEU A 163 -21.19 12.69 -29.03
CA LEU A 163 -21.42 11.39 -28.38
C LEU A 163 -21.42 10.29 -29.46
N ALA A 164 -20.63 9.25 -29.24
CA ALA A 164 -20.66 8.03 -30.04
C ALA A 164 -21.12 6.86 -29.17
N THR A 165 -21.95 5.97 -29.73
CA THR A 165 -22.41 4.76 -29.05
C THR A 165 -21.61 3.56 -29.56
N VAL A 166 -20.93 2.86 -28.65
CA VAL A 166 -20.25 1.60 -28.95
C VAL A 166 -21.17 0.45 -28.58
N ARG A 167 -21.63 -0.32 -29.56
CA ARG A 167 -22.59 -1.41 -29.35
C ARG A 167 -22.27 -2.59 -30.27
N GLY A 168 -22.03 -3.75 -29.62
CA GLY A 168 -21.83 -5.02 -30.35
C GLY A 168 -23.13 -5.60 -30.90
N THR A 169 -23.01 -6.64 -31.69
CA THR A 169 -24.15 -7.41 -32.25
C THR A 169 -24.84 -8.25 -31.19
N LEU A 170 -24.08 -8.78 -30.23
CA LEU A 170 -24.57 -9.46 -29.04
C LEU A 170 -24.03 -8.74 -27.81
N ILE A 171 -24.82 -8.61 -26.77
CA ILE A 171 -24.38 -8.07 -25.47
C ILE A 171 -24.29 -9.25 -24.49
N ILE A 172 -23.11 -9.52 -23.99
CA ILE A 172 -22.83 -10.58 -23.01
C ILE A 172 -22.55 -9.93 -21.66
N LYS A 173 -23.32 -10.31 -20.62
CA LYS A 173 -23.13 -9.84 -19.26
C LYS A 173 -23.00 -11.05 -18.33
N PRO A 174 -21.78 -11.45 -17.98
CA PRO A 174 -21.58 -12.43 -16.93
C PRO A 174 -22.01 -11.82 -15.58
N GLN A 175 -22.64 -12.63 -14.73
CA GLN A 175 -23.05 -12.29 -13.38
C GLN A 175 -22.36 -13.27 -12.43
N LEU A 176 -21.29 -12.84 -11.81
CA LEU A 176 -20.42 -13.59 -10.90
C LEU A 176 -20.11 -12.74 -9.69
N PRO A 177 -19.84 -13.33 -8.52
CA PRO A 177 -19.32 -12.57 -7.38
C PRO A 177 -17.97 -11.96 -7.71
N LEU A 178 -17.62 -10.87 -7.05
CA LEU A 178 -16.30 -10.21 -7.23
C LEU A 178 -15.17 -11.03 -6.64
N VAL A 179 -15.47 -11.76 -5.56
CA VAL A 179 -14.51 -12.56 -4.80
C VAL A 179 -15.15 -13.90 -4.40
N ALA A 180 -14.31 -14.90 -4.19
CA ALA A 180 -14.68 -16.17 -3.56
C ALA A 180 -13.51 -16.67 -2.69
N ALA A 181 -13.81 -17.51 -1.72
CA ALA A 181 -12.82 -18.27 -0.99
C ALA A 181 -12.83 -19.73 -1.46
N PRO A 182 -11.74 -20.49 -1.32
CA PRO A 182 -11.74 -21.92 -1.58
C PRO A 182 -12.86 -22.64 -0.82
N GLY A 183 -13.64 -23.47 -1.54
CA GLY A 183 -14.80 -24.17 -1.00
C GLY A 183 -16.12 -23.38 -1.03
N ASP A 184 -16.13 -22.14 -1.51
CA ASP A 184 -17.37 -21.40 -1.76
C ASP A 184 -18.11 -21.98 -2.96
N GLU A 185 -19.40 -22.26 -2.79
CA GLU A 185 -20.29 -22.71 -3.83
C GLU A 185 -21.33 -21.63 -4.13
N PHE A 186 -21.41 -21.19 -5.39
CA PHE A 186 -22.26 -20.08 -5.78
C PHE A 186 -22.85 -20.20 -7.18
N ASP A 187 -23.97 -19.52 -7.37
CA ASP A 187 -24.64 -19.41 -8.66
C ASP A 187 -23.96 -18.34 -9.51
N GLY A 188 -23.66 -18.72 -10.75
CA GLY A 188 -23.29 -17.81 -11.83
C GLY A 188 -24.37 -17.75 -12.89
N ALA A 189 -24.46 -16.65 -13.60
CA ALA A 189 -25.36 -16.53 -14.74
C ALA A 189 -24.69 -15.74 -15.87
N ILE A 190 -24.98 -16.14 -17.11
CA ILE A 190 -24.62 -15.37 -18.30
C ILE A 190 -25.88 -14.83 -18.93
N VAL A 191 -26.03 -13.53 -19.01
CA VAL A 191 -27.08 -12.86 -19.76
C VAL A 191 -26.58 -12.55 -21.16
N VAL A 192 -27.29 -13.01 -22.16
CA VAL A 192 -26.98 -12.75 -23.58
C VAL A 192 -28.17 -12.05 -24.22
N ALA A 193 -27.96 -10.82 -24.70
CA ALA A 193 -28.97 -10.04 -25.41
C ALA A 193 -28.64 -9.97 -26.91
N ASN A 194 -29.64 -10.22 -27.75
CA ASN A 194 -29.53 -10.11 -29.20
C ASN A 194 -29.92 -8.70 -29.65
N THR A 195 -28.95 -7.95 -30.19
CA THR A 195 -29.17 -6.59 -30.71
C THR A 195 -29.00 -6.50 -32.26
N VAL A 196 -28.93 -7.65 -32.93
CA VAL A 196 -28.79 -7.74 -34.39
C VAL A 196 -30.11 -7.40 -35.06
N LYS A 197 -30.15 -6.27 -35.77
CA LYS A 197 -31.35 -5.84 -36.52
C LYS A 197 -31.60 -6.81 -37.68
N GLY A 198 -32.87 -7.22 -37.84
CA GLY A 198 -33.29 -8.15 -38.87
C GLY A 198 -33.04 -9.63 -38.56
N SER A 199 -32.59 -9.97 -37.36
CA SER A 199 -32.37 -11.37 -36.95
C SER A 199 -33.66 -12.13 -36.62
N GLY A 200 -34.77 -11.42 -36.44
CA GLY A 200 -36.09 -12.00 -36.25
C GLY A 200 -36.35 -12.65 -34.89
N GLU A 201 -37.51 -13.32 -34.81
CA GLU A 201 -37.96 -13.92 -33.50
C GLU A 201 -37.28 -15.25 -33.17
N ASN A 202 -36.65 -15.92 -34.15
CA ASN A 202 -36.11 -17.28 -34.00
C ASN A 202 -34.60 -17.34 -34.10
N ALA A 203 -33.90 -16.23 -33.86
CA ALA A 203 -32.45 -16.19 -33.92
C ALA A 203 -31.80 -17.19 -32.95
N GLN A 204 -30.94 -18.05 -33.51
CA GLN A 204 -30.17 -19.05 -32.76
C GLN A 204 -28.85 -18.42 -32.35
N VAL A 205 -28.56 -18.47 -31.07
CA VAL A 205 -27.30 -17.96 -30.47
C VAL A 205 -26.59 -19.12 -29.76
N GLU A 206 -25.42 -19.46 -30.29
CA GLU A 206 -24.51 -20.43 -29.66
C GLU A 206 -23.73 -19.70 -28.56
N VAL A 207 -23.73 -20.24 -27.37
CA VAL A 207 -23.01 -19.67 -26.22
C VAL A 207 -22.13 -20.74 -25.60
N ALA A 208 -20.87 -20.40 -25.34
CA ALA A 208 -19.91 -21.24 -24.64
C ALA A 208 -19.26 -20.47 -23.49
N VAL A 209 -19.21 -21.09 -22.32
CA VAL A 209 -18.56 -20.57 -21.12
C VAL A 209 -17.32 -21.40 -20.82
N GLN A 210 -16.17 -20.77 -20.69
CA GLN A 210 -14.92 -21.41 -20.31
C GLN A 210 -14.58 -20.99 -18.87
N LEU A 211 -14.57 -21.97 -17.97
CA LEU A 211 -14.16 -21.76 -16.59
C LEU A 211 -12.63 -21.84 -16.45
N PRO A 212 -12.01 -21.03 -15.58
CA PRO A 212 -10.60 -21.15 -15.23
C PRO A 212 -10.36 -22.35 -14.32
N GLU A 213 -9.11 -22.76 -14.15
CA GLU A 213 -8.70 -23.87 -13.28
C GLU A 213 -9.22 -23.74 -11.83
N GLY A 214 -9.35 -22.49 -11.34
CA GLY A 214 -9.83 -22.20 -9.98
C GLY A 214 -11.34 -22.40 -9.76
N LEU A 215 -12.11 -22.74 -10.80
CA LEU A 215 -13.56 -22.98 -10.71
C LEU A 215 -13.93 -24.34 -11.30
N GLU A 216 -14.81 -25.05 -10.61
CA GLU A 216 -15.34 -26.32 -11.06
C GLU A 216 -16.88 -26.25 -11.16
N LEU A 217 -17.43 -26.79 -12.25
CA LEU A 217 -18.88 -26.82 -12.48
C LEU A 217 -19.53 -27.84 -11.54
N VAL A 218 -20.49 -27.39 -10.76
CA VAL A 218 -21.36 -28.23 -9.92
C VAL A 218 -22.63 -28.60 -10.67
N SER A 219 -23.29 -27.63 -11.30
CA SER A 219 -24.53 -27.86 -12.05
C SER A 219 -24.70 -26.86 -13.18
N GLY A 220 -25.52 -27.18 -14.18
CA GLY A 220 -25.77 -26.35 -15.34
C GLY A 220 -25.06 -26.87 -16.62
N LYS A 221 -25.12 -26.07 -17.68
CA LYS A 221 -24.45 -26.36 -18.95
C LYS A 221 -23.60 -25.17 -19.40
N LEU A 222 -22.34 -25.40 -19.65
CA LEU A 222 -21.39 -24.38 -20.09
C LEU A 222 -21.41 -24.10 -21.60
N ALA A 223 -22.05 -24.97 -22.39
CA ALA A 223 -22.22 -24.75 -23.82
C ALA A 223 -23.65 -25.15 -24.24
N GLN A 224 -24.33 -24.23 -24.92
CA GLN A 224 -25.69 -24.45 -25.41
C GLN A 224 -26.08 -23.46 -26.49
N THR A 225 -27.04 -23.87 -27.35
CA THR A 225 -27.68 -23.01 -28.34
C THR A 225 -29.02 -22.51 -27.78
N LEU A 226 -29.20 -21.19 -27.80
CA LEU A 226 -30.39 -20.52 -27.27
C LEU A 226 -31.17 -19.87 -28.41
N ARG A 227 -32.50 -19.85 -28.29
CA ARG A 227 -33.34 -19.00 -29.14
C ARG A 227 -33.48 -17.65 -28.45
N VAL A 228 -32.93 -16.59 -29.07
CA VAL A 228 -32.96 -15.23 -28.53
C VAL A 228 -33.49 -14.28 -29.59
N ALA A 229 -34.75 -13.89 -29.50
CA ALA A 229 -35.38 -12.98 -30.47
C ALA A 229 -34.66 -11.61 -30.52
N GLU A 230 -34.82 -10.89 -31.61
CA GLU A 230 -34.30 -9.54 -31.73
C GLU A 230 -34.78 -8.63 -30.60
N GLY A 231 -33.85 -7.90 -29.93
CA GLY A 231 -34.14 -7.03 -28.81
C GLY A 231 -34.47 -7.76 -27.49
N LYS A 232 -34.39 -9.08 -27.45
CA LYS A 232 -34.62 -9.89 -26.26
C LYS A 232 -33.31 -10.43 -25.67
N GLU A 233 -33.40 -10.94 -24.46
CA GLU A 233 -32.30 -11.56 -23.73
C GLU A 233 -32.65 -12.95 -23.23
N ALA A 234 -31.63 -13.77 -23.05
CA ALA A 234 -31.72 -15.08 -22.41
C ALA A 234 -30.66 -15.22 -21.34
N VAL A 235 -30.93 -16.05 -20.33
CA VAL A 235 -30.06 -16.27 -19.18
C VAL A 235 -29.62 -17.73 -19.15
N ILE A 236 -28.32 -17.95 -18.97
CA ILE A 236 -27.72 -19.26 -18.77
C ILE A 236 -27.27 -19.36 -17.32
N PRO A 237 -28.01 -20.03 -16.45
CA PRO A 237 -27.63 -20.27 -15.08
C PRO A 237 -26.69 -21.48 -14.98
N PHE A 238 -25.74 -21.41 -14.04
CA PHE A 238 -24.88 -22.52 -13.62
C PHE A 238 -24.44 -22.32 -12.18
N THR A 239 -24.03 -23.39 -11.51
CA THR A 239 -23.46 -23.37 -10.18
C THR A 239 -22.04 -23.86 -10.23
N VAL A 240 -21.13 -23.17 -9.55
CA VAL A 240 -19.70 -23.50 -9.49
C VAL A 240 -19.20 -23.52 -8.05
N ILE A 241 -18.12 -24.26 -7.82
CA ILE A 241 -17.37 -24.27 -6.58
C ILE A 241 -15.97 -23.72 -6.83
N ALA A 242 -15.48 -22.85 -5.93
CA ALA A 242 -14.13 -22.34 -5.96
C ALA A 242 -13.13 -23.36 -5.37
N LYS A 243 -12.07 -23.64 -6.13
CA LYS A 243 -11.01 -24.57 -5.76
C LYS A 243 -9.88 -23.86 -5.00
N GLU A 244 -8.91 -24.61 -4.50
CA GLU A 244 -7.73 -24.09 -3.80
C GLU A 244 -6.68 -23.47 -4.74
N VAL A 245 -7.11 -22.85 -5.83
CA VAL A 245 -6.27 -22.14 -6.80
C VAL A 245 -6.49 -20.64 -6.59
N LEU A 246 -5.58 -20.03 -5.83
CA LEU A 246 -5.70 -18.61 -5.49
C LEU A 246 -5.28 -17.70 -6.63
N GLY A 247 -5.94 -16.56 -6.77
CA GLY A 247 -5.59 -15.54 -7.75
C GLY A 247 -6.76 -15.05 -8.60
N ASP A 248 -6.43 -14.48 -9.75
CA ASP A 248 -7.39 -14.04 -10.77
C ASP A 248 -8.00 -15.25 -11.48
N ALA A 249 -9.31 -15.36 -11.47
CA ALA A 249 -10.07 -16.45 -12.07
C ALA A 249 -10.95 -15.91 -13.23
N PRO A 250 -10.41 -15.81 -14.47
CA PRO A 250 -11.13 -15.26 -15.60
C PRO A 250 -12.12 -16.28 -16.19
N VAL A 251 -13.40 -15.97 -16.12
CA VAL A 251 -14.48 -16.69 -16.83
C VAL A 251 -14.66 -16.06 -18.20
N ARG A 252 -14.38 -16.82 -19.25
CA ARG A 252 -14.52 -16.37 -20.64
C ARG A 252 -15.81 -16.88 -21.23
N VAL A 253 -16.59 -15.97 -21.80
CA VAL A 253 -17.86 -16.29 -22.47
C VAL A 253 -17.76 -15.91 -23.93
N THR A 254 -18.10 -16.83 -24.80
CA THR A 254 -18.16 -16.60 -26.25
C THR A 254 -19.59 -16.82 -26.70
N ALA A 255 -20.16 -15.88 -27.46
CA ALA A 255 -21.48 -16.01 -28.07
C ALA A 255 -21.40 -15.71 -29.55
N LYS A 256 -22.13 -16.50 -30.36
CA LYS A 256 -22.19 -16.39 -31.83
C LYS A 256 -23.63 -16.55 -32.28
N ILE A 257 -24.13 -15.64 -33.09
CA ILE A 257 -25.42 -15.80 -33.77
C ILE A 257 -25.26 -16.62 -35.01
N ALA A 258 -26.18 -17.53 -35.28
CA ALA A 258 -26.18 -18.35 -36.51
C ALA A 258 -26.16 -17.45 -37.77
N GLY A 259 -25.26 -17.78 -38.69
CA GLY A 259 -25.04 -16.99 -39.95
C GLY A 259 -24.05 -15.83 -39.79
N SER A 260 -23.47 -15.59 -38.60
CA SER A 260 -22.39 -14.63 -38.38
C SER A 260 -21.04 -15.36 -38.35
N ASP A 261 -20.00 -14.80 -38.99
CA ASP A 261 -18.66 -15.40 -38.98
C ASP A 261 -17.84 -15.05 -37.71
N LYS A 262 -18.22 -13.97 -36.99
CA LYS A 262 -17.46 -13.47 -35.85
C LYS A 262 -18.18 -13.71 -34.54
N PRO A 263 -17.58 -14.45 -33.60
CA PRO A 263 -18.09 -14.54 -32.22
C PRO A 263 -17.81 -13.24 -31.43
N VAL A 264 -18.67 -12.93 -30.47
CA VAL A 264 -18.44 -11.91 -29.47
C VAL A 264 -17.89 -12.60 -28.20
N THR A 265 -16.78 -12.14 -27.68
CA THR A 265 -16.16 -12.70 -26.47
C THR A 265 -16.19 -11.67 -25.36
N ARG A 266 -16.51 -12.13 -24.14
CA ARG A 266 -16.41 -11.36 -22.89
C ARG A 266 -15.70 -12.17 -21.85
N THR A 267 -14.84 -11.51 -21.09
CA THR A 267 -14.17 -12.10 -19.93
C THR A 267 -14.56 -11.31 -18.68
N GLN A 268 -14.97 -12.00 -17.64
CA GLN A 268 -15.14 -11.43 -16.31
C GLN A 268 -14.32 -12.25 -15.33
N SER A 269 -13.44 -11.58 -14.63
CA SER A 269 -12.63 -12.20 -13.58
C SER A 269 -13.27 -12.06 -12.22
N LEU A 270 -13.11 -13.07 -11.37
CA LEU A 270 -13.29 -12.98 -9.93
C LEU A 270 -11.97 -13.25 -9.22
N SER A 271 -11.85 -12.80 -7.97
CA SER A 271 -10.67 -13.03 -7.13
C SER A 271 -10.92 -14.25 -6.25
N ILE A 272 -10.16 -15.33 -6.40
CA ILE A 272 -10.15 -16.43 -5.42
C ILE A 272 -9.07 -16.14 -4.40
N ARG A 273 -9.44 -15.93 -3.13
CA ARG A 273 -8.54 -15.51 -2.08
C ARG A 273 -8.75 -16.31 -0.79
N PRO A 274 -7.70 -16.46 0.05
CA PRO A 274 -7.81 -17.16 1.33
C PRO A 274 -8.71 -16.43 2.33
N LEU A 275 -9.10 -17.12 3.38
CA LEU A 275 -9.96 -16.60 4.45
C LEU A 275 -9.22 -15.73 5.47
N GLY A 276 -7.90 -15.85 5.54
CA GLY A 276 -7.02 -15.09 6.42
C GLY A 276 -6.06 -14.19 5.67
N ALA A 277 -5.42 -13.25 6.37
CA ALA A 277 -4.33 -12.45 5.82
C ALA A 277 -3.04 -13.26 5.65
N MET A 278 -2.12 -12.71 4.87
CA MET A 278 -0.75 -13.21 4.81
C MET A 278 -0.10 -13.08 6.19
N ARG A 279 0.50 -14.15 6.65
CA ARG A 279 1.24 -14.17 7.91
C ARG A 279 2.70 -14.49 7.64
N ARG A 280 3.59 -13.80 8.34
CA ARG A 280 5.02 -14.10 8.38
C ARG A 280 5.37 -14.54 9.80
N THR A 281 6.03 -15.68 9.90
CA THR A 281 6.67 -16.16 11.12
C THR A 281 8.14 -16.34 10.85
N GLU A 282 8.97 -15.95 11.79
CA GLU A 282 10.42 -16.10 11.68
C GLU A 282 11.02 -16.51 13.02
N THR A 283 12.04 -17.34 12.92
CA THR A 283 12.83 -17.80 14.08
C THR A 283 14.29 -17.69 13.73
N ALA A 284 15.02 -16.85 14.45
CA ALA A 284 16.47 -16.70 14.31
C ALA A 284 17.14 -17.18 15.58
N GLN A 285 18.19 -18.01 15.43
CA GLN A 285 18.94 -18.54 16.57
C GLN A 285 20.38 -18.88 16.17
N PRO A 286 21.34 -18.85 17.11
CA PRO A 286 22.70 -19.27 16.84
C PRO A 286 22.71 -20.69 16.26
N LEU A 287 23.60 -20.95 15.29
CA LEU A 287 23.79 -22.28 14.73
C LEU A 287 24.52 -23.15 15.76
N ALA A 288 23.77 -23.97 16.48
CA ALA A 288 24.33 -24.95 17.42
C ALA A 288 24.34 -26.32 16.76
N LEU A 289 25.47 -26.73 16.20
CA LEU A 289 25.67 -28.13 15.85
C LEU A 289 25.92 -28.90 17.13
N ALA A 290 25.24 -30.05 17.31
CA ALA A 290 25.50 -30.92 18.45
C ALA A 290 27.01 -31.20 18.53
N ALA A 291 27.64 -30.87 19.65
CA ALA A 291 29.05 -31.02 19.88
C ALA A 291 29.41 -32.53 19.89
N VAL A 292 29.75 -33.07 18.73
CA VAL A 292 30.38 -34.38 18.62
C VAL A 292 31.78 -34.14 18.10
N PRO A 293 32.82 -34.48 18.86
CA PRO A 293 34.19 -34.34 18.38
C PRO A 293 34.35 -35.15 17.07
N GLN A 294 34.76 -34.48 15.99
CA GLN A 294 35.03 -35.05 14.66
C GLN A 294 33.79 -35.46 13.83
N ALA A 295 32.57 -35.03 14.16
CA ALA A 295 31.39 -35.46 13.45
C ALA A 295 30.77 -34.37 12.60
N LYS A 296 30.27 -34.76 11.45
CA LYS A 296 29.28 -34.06 10.64
C LYS A 296 28.07 -33.72 11.51
N GLY A 297 28.07 -32.54 12.09
CA GLY A 297 26.93 -32.07 12.89
C GLY A 297 25.68 -31.99 12.04
N SER A 298 24.54 -32.41 12.55
CA SER A 298 23.25 -32.17 11.95
C SER A 298 22.35 -31.41 12.93
N TYR A 299 21.68 -30.40 12.44
CA TYR A 299 20.72 -29.59 13.18
C TYR A 299 19.40 -29.63 12.44
N ALA A 300 18.27 -29.83 13.14
CA ALA A 300 16.96 -29.92 12.54
C ALA A 300 16.03 -28.79 13.07
N LEU A 301 15.28 -28.21 12.16
CA LEU A 301 14.30 -27.17 12.43
C LEU A 301 12.95 -27.53 11.83
N ASP A 302 11.91 -27.48 12.65
CA ASP A 302 10.54 -27.71 12.20
C ASP A 302 9.93 -26.45 11.57
N ALA A 303 9.22 -26.64 10.44
CA ALA A 303 8.47 -25.62 9.73
C ALA A 303 6.98 -26.01 9.73
N PRO A 304 6.23 -25.70 10.82
CA PRO A 304 4.95 -26.35 11.11
C PRO A 304 3.76 -25.83 10.29
N ARG A 305 3.90 -24.71 9.57
CA ARG A 305 2.76 -24.10 8.87
C ARG A 305 2.54 -24.72 7.49
N SER A 306 1.28 -25.12 7.21
CA SER A 306 0.82 -25.52 5.87
C SER A 306 0.28 -24.30 5.11
N LEU A 307 1.00 -23.91 4.05
CA LEU A 307 0.69 -22.69 3.28
C LEU A 307 0.10 -23.04 1.92
N TYR A 308 -0.76 -22.15 1.39
CA TYR A 308 -1.09 -22.17 -0.03
C TYR A 308 0.18 -21.93 -0.86
N PRO A 309 0.35 -22.58 -2.03
CA PRO A 309 1.56 -22.41 -2.87
C PRO A 309 1.74 -20.97 -3.36
N TYR A 310 0.66 -20.22 -3.45
CA TYR A 310 0.70 -18.83 -3.92
C TYR A 310 1.47 -17.94 -2.96
N GLN A 311 2.56 -17.35 -3.45
CA GLN A 311 3.47 -16.51 -2.67
C GLN A 311 3.98 -17.14 -1.36
N ALA A 312 3.91 -18.46 -1.25
CA ALA A 312 4.45 -19.18 -0.10
C ALA A 312 5.98 -19.14 -0.11
N ARG A 313 6.56 -18.79 1.05
CA ARG A 313 7.99 -18.87 1.32
C ARG A 313 8.19 -19.67 2.59
N THR A 314 8.83 -20.82 2.47
CA THR A 314 9.37 -21.57 3.60
C THR A 314 10.85 -21.74 3.31
N GLU A 315 11.68 -21.04 4.07
CA GLU A 315 13.11 -20.91 3.80
C GLU A 315 13.90 -21.01 5.08
N LEU A 316 14.95 -21.83 5.06
CA LEU A 316 15.97 -21.83 6.08
C LEU A 316 17.26 -21.25 5.52
N ALA A 317 17.83 -20.27 6.19
CA ALA A 317 19.11 -19.67 5.87
C ALA A 317 20.14 -19.90 6.98
N VAL A 318 21.41 -20.01 6.59
CA VAL A 318 22.59 -19.95 7.46
C VAL A 318 23.45 -18.79 7.00
N SER A 319 23.83 -17.89 7.90
CA SER A 319 24.62 -16.70 7.58
C SER A 319 25.22 -16.08 8.85
N PRO A 320 26.24 -15.20 8.73
CA PRO A 320 26.62 -14.33 9.83
C PRO A 320 25.42 -13.51 10.35
N ALA A 321 25.36 -13.34 11.68
CA ALA A 321 24.20 -12.72 12.34
C ALA A 321 23.81 -11.36 11.76
N ARG A 322 24.78 -10.48 11.48
CA ARG A 322 24.53 -9.14 10.92
C ARG A 322 23.95 -9.19 9.50
N VAL A 323 24.53 -10.02 8.63
CA VAL A 323 24.05 -10.21 7.24
C VAL A 323 22.61 -10.71 7.24
N LEU A 324 22.33 -11.67 8.08
CA LEU A 324 21.00 -12.26 8.25
C LEU A 324 19.99 -11.25 8.76
N ALA A 325 20.38 -10.46 9.76
CA ALA A 325 19.55 -9.43 10.35
C ALA A 325 19.18 -8.34 9.34
N ILE A 326 20.16 -7.76 8.65
CA ILE A 326 19.92 -6.70 7.66
C ILE A 326 18.99 -7.22 6.56
N ARG A 327 19.22 -8.44 6.06
CA ARG A 327 18.40 -9.05 5.02
C ARG A 327 16.97 -9.30 5.51
N SER A 328 16.81 -9.86 6.71
CA SER A 328 15.49 -10.11 7.30
C SER A 328 14.70 -8.83 7.53
N LEU A 329 15.34 -7.81 8.09
CA LEU A 329 14.71 -6.51 8.34
C LEU A 329 14.30 -5.82 7.05
N LEU A 330 15.15 -5.87 6.01
CA LEU A 330 14.81 -5.34 4.68
C LEU A 330 13.58 -6.06 4.10
N ASP A 331 13.57 -7.40 4.12
CA ASP A 331 12.46 -8.20 3.62
C ASP A 331 11.16 -7.94 4.41
N LYS A 332 11.26 -7.75 5.73
CA LYS A 332 10.12 -7.46 6.61
C LYS A 332 9.54 -6.09 6.32
N LEU A 333 10.36 -5.05 6.22
CA LEU A 333 9.95 -3.71 5.86
C LEU A 333 9.32 -3.66 4.46
N ASP A 334 9.88 -4.37 3.47
CA ASP A 334 9.33 -4.44 2.12
C ASP A 334 7.96 -5.12 2.05
N SER A 335 7.75 -6.14 2.86
CA SER A 335 6.49 -6.90 2.91
C SER A 335 5.40 -6.23 3.74
N TYR A 336 5.69 -5.11 4.40
CA TYR A 336 4.74 -4.41 5.25
C TYR A 336 3.58 -3.82 4.43
N GLN A 337 2.33 -4.08 4.86
CA GLN A 337 1.14 -3.84 4.03
C GLN A 337 0.59 -2.42 4.09
N TYR A 338 0.91 -1.66 5.15
CA TYR A 338 0.39 -0.32 5.36
C TYR A 338 1.42 0.73 4.95
N GLY A 339 0.98 1.94 4.62
CA GLY A 339 1.82 2.98 4.06
C GLY A 339 1.49 4.40 4.54
N CYS A 340 1.54 4.66 5.86
CA CYS A 340 1.56 6.04 6.36
C CYS A 340 2.91 6.70 6.02
N THR A 341 3.04 8.00 6.28
CA THR A 341 4.27 8.77 5.97
C THR A 341 5.49 8.16 6.67
N GLU A 342 5.36 7.83 7.97
CA GLU A 342 6.44 7.22 8.74
C GLU A 342 6.87 5.88 8.15
N GLN A 343 5.91 4.98 7.87
CA GLN A 343 6.19 3.65 7.34
C GLN A 343 6.82 3.69 5.94
N SER A 344 6.40 4.67 5.13
CA SER A 344 7.02 4.90 3.82
C SER A 344 8.48 5.33 3.96
N ILE A 345 8.79 6.17 4.94
CA ILE A 345 10.17 6.58 5.28
C ILE A 345 10.97 5.37 5.79
N SER A 346 10.44 4.63 6.77
CA SER A 346 11.09 3.47 7.38
C SER A 346 11.46 2.40 6.35
N ARG A 347 10.60 2.15 5.36
CA ARG A 347 10.89 1.24 4.22
C ARG A 347 12.01 1.74 3.33
N ALA A 348 12.19 3.05 3.19
CA ALA A 348 13.18 3.62 2.30
C ALA A 348 14.57 3.72 2.94
N ILE A 349 14.66 3.88 4.27
CA ILE A 349 15.95 4.02 4.99
C ILE A 349 16.96 2.92 4.66
N PRO A 350 16.63 1.61 4.67
CA PRO A 350 17.59 0.57 4.30
C PRO A 350 18.17 0.75 2.91
N TYR A 351 17.39 1.18 1.95
CA TYR A 351 17.84 1.44 0.58
C TYR A 351 18.77 2.65 0.48
N VAL A 352 18.53 3.67 1.30
CA VAL A 352 19.40 4.86 1.35
C VAL A 352 20.77 4.48 1.91
N VAL A 353 20.81 3.82 3.07
CA VAL A 353 22.10 3.46 3.71
C VAL A 353 22.88 2.37 2.96
N LEU A 354 22.22 1.56 2.16
CA LEU A 354 22.85 0.57 1.30
C LEU A 354 23.22 1.13 -0.09
N TRP A 355 22.83 2.37 -0.41
CA TRP A 355 23.04 2.94 -1.74
C TRP A 355 24.52 3.04 -2.12
N ASP A 356 25.33 3.54 -1.24
CA ASP A 356 26.78 3.73 -1.41
C ASP A 356 27.64 2.66 -0.72
N ALA A 357 27.03 1.52 -0.31
CA ALA A 357 27.69 0.39 0.32
C ALA A 357 27.73 -0.87 -0.60
N PRO A 358 28.42 -0.83 -1.77
CA PRO A 358 28.38 -1.91 -2.75
C PRO A 358 28.93 -3.25 -2.21
N GLU A 359 30.01 -3.21 -1.44
CA GLU A 359 30.61 -4.43 -0.85
C GLU A 359 29.65 -5.10 0.13
N LEU A 360 28.91 -4.35 0.92
CA LEU A 360 27.92 -4.90 1.83
C LEU A 360 26.72 -5.46 1.06
N ARG A 361 26.26 -4.78 0.00
CA ARG A 361 25.22 -5.32 -0.89
C ARG A 361 25.61 -6.67 -1.47
N ASP A 362 26.86 -6.81 -1.91
CA ASP A 362 27.37 -8.09 -2.44
C ASP A 362 27.35 -9.19 -1.36
N LYS A 363 27.76 -8.87 -0.12
CA LYS A 363 27.69 -9.79 1.03
C LYS A 363 26.24 -10.18 1.38
N LEU A 364 25.30 -9.26 1.22
CA LEU A 364 23.86 -9.50 1.44
C LEU A 364 23.17 -10.24 0.30
N GLY A 365 23.86 -10.49 -0.82
CA GLY A 365 23.23 -11.05 -2.02
C GLY A 365 22.31 -10.06 -2.75
N LEU A 366 22.51 -8.77 -2.56
CA LEU A 366 21.74 -7.71 -3.23
C LEU A 366 22.50 -7.11 -4.43
N GLY A 367 23.70 -7.62 -4.71
CA GLY A 367 24.60 -7.08 -5.76
C GLY A 367 24.22 -7.47 -7.18
N GLU A 368 23.51 -8.58 -7.38
CA GLU A 368 23.16 -9.09 -8.71
C GLU A 368 21.67 -9.39 -8.87
N PRO A 369 21.04 -8.97 -9.96
CA PRO A 369 21.52 -7.93 -10.87
C PRO A 369 21.43 -6.52 -10.23
N LYS A 370 22.48 -5.73 -10.38
CA LYS A 370 22.55 -4.34 -9.81
C LYS A 370 21.34 -3.48 -10.16
N ALA A 371 20.79 -3.65 -11.36
CA ALA A 371 19.60 -2.95 -11.82
C ALA A 371 18.39 -3.19 -10.90
N ARG A 372 18.20 -4.41 -10.40
CA ARG A 372 17.05 -4.77 -9.54
C ARG A 372 17.08 -4.07 -8.17
N PHE A 373 18.27 -3.94 -7.55
CA PHE A 373 18.40 -3.17 -6.32
C PHE A 373 18.10 -1.68 -6.58
N ALA A 374 18.66 -1.11 -7.65
CA ALA A 374 18.46 0.31 -7.99
C ALA A 374 16.98 0.62 -8.30
N GLU A 375 16.26 -0.28 -8.97
CA GLU A 375 14.81 -0.13 -9.22
C GLU A 375 14.01 -0.14 -7.91
N ARG A 376 14.27 -1.11 -7.03
CA ARG A 376 13.60 -1.19 -5.71
C ARG A 376 13.93 0.04 -4.85
N ALA A 377 15.18 0.48 -4.84
CA ALA A 377 15.59 1.67 -4.11
C ALA A 377 14.87 2.92 -4.65
N LYS A 378 14.85 3.12 -5.97
CA LYS A 378 14.14 4.23 -6.62
C LYS A 378 12.65 4.23 -6.28
N GLU A 379 12.02 3.05 -6.29
CA GLU A 379 10.60 2.90 -5.95
C GLU A 379 10.33 3.22 -4.48
N ALA A 380 11.12 2.66 -3.54
CA ALA A 380 10.94 2.88 -2.10
C ALA A 380 11.19 4.36 -1.72
N ILE A 381 12.29 4.96 -2.19
CA ILE A 381 12.65 6.35 -1.95
C ILE A 381 11.60 7.29 -2.59
N GLY A 382 11.19 7.02 -3.83
CA GLY A 382 10.17 7.80 -4.52
C GLY A 382 8.82 7.80 -3.79
N ARG A 383 8.42 6.66 -3.24
CA ARG A 383 7.21 6.56 -2.39
C ARG A 383 7.34 7.38 -1.11
N ALA A 384 8.48 7.29 -0.41
CA ALA A 384 8.72 8.05 0.81
C ALA A 384 8.66 9.57 0.54
N VAL A 385 9.35 10.05 -0.49
CA VAL A 385 9.31 11.47 -0.89
C VAL A 385 7.90 11.92 -1.27
N SER A 386 7.14 11.07 -1.97
CA SER A 386 5.75 11.38 -2.35
C SER A 386 4.82 11.42 -1.13
N ALA A 387 4.99 10.52 -0.17
CA ALA A 387 4.22 10.50 1.08
C ALA A 387 4.52 11.74 1.94
N ILE A 388 5.80 12.12 2.08
CA ILE A 388 6.22 13.33 2.78
C ILE A 388 5.58 14.56 2.12
N ARG A 389 5.65 14.68 0.79
CA ARG A 389 5.08 15.80 0.05
C ARG A 389 3.55 15.90 0.24
N ALA A 390 2.84 14.78 0.14
CA ALA A 390 1.39 14.73 0.31
C ALA A 390 0.94 15.08 1.73
N SER A 391 1.78 14.79 2.75
CA SER A 391 1.49 15.01 4.16
C SER A 391 2.11 16.31 4.72
N SER A 392 2.84 17.08 3.89
CA SER A 392 3.50 18.33 4.30
C SER A 392 2.58 19.53 4.14
N SER A 393 2.54 20.38 5.16
CA SER A 393 1.86 21.68 5.13
C SER A 393 2.65 22.70 5.95
N GLY A 394 3.15 23.75 5.29
CA GLY A 394 3.99 24.78 5.93
C GLY A 394 5.27 24.23 6.55
N GLY A 395 5.82 23.13 6.02
CA GLY A 395 7.00 22.45 6.53
C GLY A 395 6.74 21.39 7.59
N SER A 396 5.61 21.42 8.27
CA SER A 396 5.20 20.34 9.20
C SER A 396 4.71 19.13 8.41
N VAL A 397 5.09 17.93 8.82
CA VAL A 397 4.73 16.66 8.18
C VAL A 397 3.85 15.84 9.11
N THR A 398 2.70 15.42 8.62
CA THR A 398 1.73 14.61 9.38
C THR A 398 1.84 13.12 9.03
N LEU A 399 1.34 12.28 9.91
CA LEU A 399 1.31 10.81 9.69
C LEU A 399 0.45 10.43 8.47
N TRP A 400 -0.67 11.12 8.32
CA TRP A 400 -1.58 11.02 7.18
C TRP A 400 -1.90 12.41 6.63
N PRO A 401 -2.11 12.60 5.32
CA PRO A 401 -2.41 13.89 4.73
C PRO A 401 -3.55 14.62 5.45
N GLY A 402 -3.28 15.87 5.88
CA GLY A 402 -4.27 16.74 6.54
C GLY A 402 -4.64 16.37 7.98
N ARG A 403 -3.97 15.40 8.59
CA ARG A 403 -4.23 14.96 9.97
C ARG A 403 -3.13 15.38 10.93
N TRP A 404 -3.45 16.36 11.76
CA TRP A 404 -2.58 16.85 12.81
C TRP A 404 -2.80 16.04 14.10
N GLY A 405 -1.72 15.60 14.73
CA GLY A 405 -1.73 14.86 15.99
C GLY A 405 -0.51 15.18 16.83
N SER A 406 -0.44 14.58 18.02
CA SER A 406 0.71 14.71 18.92
C SER A 406 2.01 14.16 18.30
N GLU A 407 1.90 13.26 17.33
CA GLU A 407 3.00 12.65 16.57
C GLU A 407 3.60 13.57 15.51
N THR A 408 2.93 14.66 15.13
CA THR A 408 3.36 15.53 14.02
C THR A 408 4.78 16.07 14.22
N ALA A 409 5.15 16.45 15.42
CA ALA A 409 6.49 16.94 15.73
C ALA A 409 7.57 15.87 15.48
N PHE A 410 7.30 14.61 15.87
CA PHE A 410 8.19 13.49 15.60
C PHE A 410 8.27 13.19 14.11
N VAL A 411 7.14 13.05 13.41
CA VAL A 411 7.08 12.72 11.98
C VAL A 411 7.79 13.78 11.14
N THR A 412 7.67 15.07 11.53
CA THR A 412 8.40 16.17 10.88
C THR A 412 9.91 16.01 11.04
N ALA A 413 10.38 15.69 12.26
CA ALA A 413 11.81 15.47 12.50
C ALA A 413 12.33 14.23 11.80
N TYR A 414 11.55 13.15 11.74
CA TYR A 414 11.89 11.90 11.06
C TYR A 414 11.95 12.07 9.53
N ALA A 415 11.03 12.86 8.96
CA ALA A 415 11.08 13.24 7.55
C ALA A 415 12.31 14.10 7.24
N GLY A 416 12.66 15.04 8.13
CA GLY A 416 13.90 15.82 8.03
C GLY A 416 15.15 14.94 8.09
N ASP A 417 15.21 13.97 9.03
CA ASP A 417 16.31 13.01 9.13
C ASP A 417 16.47 12.18 7.85
N PHE A 418 15.37 11.70 7.29
CA PHE A 418 15.38 10.94 6.04
C PHE A 418 15.95 11.76 4.86
N LEU A 419 15.53 13.02 4.71
CA LEU A 419 16.02 13.88 3.63
C LEU A 419 17.49 14.25 3.81
N VAL A 420 17.94 14.49 5.05
CA VAL A 420 19.35 14.70 5.38
C VAL A 420 20.16 13.43 5.10
N LEU A 421 19.64 12.27 5.49
CA LEU A 421 20.27 10.97 5.22
C LEU A 421 20.43 10.71 3.71
N MET A 422 19.41 11.02 2.91
CA MET A 422 19.51 10.94 1.44
C MET A 422 20.66 11.80 0.91
N HIS A 423 20.79 13.02 1.42
CA HIS A 423 21.88 13.94 1.02
C HIS A 423 23.26 13.39 1.43
N GLU A 424 23.39 12.87 2.66
CA GLU A 424 24.64 12.27 3.17
C GLU A 424 25.11 11.08 2.31
N HIS A 425 24.17 10.30 1.72
CA HIS A 425 24.46 9.18 0.82
C HIS A 425 24.45 9.56 -0.67
N GLY A 426 24.53 10.86 -1.01
CA GLY A 426 24.65 11.34 -2.39
C GLY A 426 23.43 11.18 -3.27
N LEU A 427 22.25 10.99 -2.67
CA LEU A 427 20.97 10.92 -3.37
C LEU A 427 20.36 12.30 -3.60
N ALA A 428 19.64 12.47 -4.71
CA ALA A 428 18.97 13.72 -5.03
C ALA A 428 17.81 14.01 -4.05
N VAL A 429 17.84 15.18 -3.43
CA VAL A 429 16.81 15.64 -2.48
C VAL A 429 16.00 16.77 -3.11
N PRO A 430 14.66 16.77 -3.02
CA PRO A 430 13.84 17.88 -3.49
C PRO A 430 14.06 19.13 -2.61
N GLU A 431 14.85 20.08 -3.08
CA GLU A 431 15.32 21.25 -2.31
C GLU A 431 14.19 22.06 -1.65
N GLY A 432 13.12 22.37 -2.38
CA GLY A 432 12.00 23.14 -1.82
C GLY A 432 11.26 22.40 -0.69
N LEU A 433 11.15 21.05 -0.77
CA LEU A 433 10.55 20.23 0.27
C LEU A 433 11.46 20.14 1.50
N ALA A 434 12.73 19.84 1.30
CA ALA A 434 13.72 19.78 2.38
C ALA A 434 13.85 21.14 3.08
N GLY A 435 14.00 22.24 2.32
CA GLY A 435 14.11 23.58 2.87
C GLY A 435 12.95 23.96 3.78
N SER A 436 11.70 23.68 3.39
CA SER A 436 10.53 24.00 4.21
C SER A 436 10.46 23.17 5.49
N ILE A 437 10.79 21.87 5.43
CA ILE A 437 10.80 20.99 6.61
C ILE A 437 11.91 21.38 7.59
N LEU A 438 13.13 21.59 7.10
CA LEU A 438 14.26 21.99 7.95
C LEU A 438 14.04 23.35 8.58
N GLN A 439 13.38 24.29 7.90
CA GLN A 439 12.99 25.59 8.46
C GLN A 439 11.96 25.42 9.59
N GLU A 440 10.97 24.54 9.42
CA GLU A 440 10.01 24.25 10.49
C GLU A 440 10.69 23.62 11.71
N LEU A 441 11.67 22.72 11.50
CA LEU A 441 12.46 22.18 12.60
C LEU A 441 13.25 23.28 13.34
N GLU A 442 13.82 24.27 12.63
CA GLU A 442 14.48 25.43 13.25
C GLU A 442 13.51 26.24 14.14
N HIS A 443 12.30 26.48 13.63
CA HIS A 443 11.26 27.16 14.41
C HIS A 443 10.86 26.35 15.66
N ALA A 444 10.78 25.02 15.54
CA ALA A 444 10.42 24.14 16.65
C ALA A 444 11.49 24.16 17.75
N VAL A 445 12.77 24.01 17.40
CA VAL A 445 13.88 23.96 18.38
C VAL A 445 14.19 25.30 19.03
N ALA A 446 13.77 26.42 18.44
CA ALA A 446 13.91 27.75 19.02
C ALA A 446 12.99 27.98 20.24
N ARG A 447 11.94 27.16 20.39
CA ARG A 447 10.98 27.28 21.50
C ARG A 447 11.39 26.41 22.67
N THR A 448 11.21 26.91 23.90
CA THR A 448 11.44 26.12 25.13
C THR A 448 10.57 24.86 25.12
N PRO A 449 11.09 23.68 25.50
CA PRO A 449 10.29 22.45 25.58
C PRO A 449 9.13 22.57 26.56
N ALA A 450 7.95 22.06 26.16
CA ALA A 450 6.73 22.09 26.95
C ALA A 450 6.64 20.91 27.94
N ASN A 451 7.15 19.73 27.55
CA ASN A 451 7.16 18.50 28.32
C ASN A 451 8.29 17.57 27.88
N LEU A 452 8.43 16.41 28.51
CA LEU A 452 9.51 15.45 28.26
C LEU A 452 9.50 14.92 26.81
N VAL A 453 8.34 14.62 26.24
CA VAL A 453 8.21 14.14 24.86
C VAL A 453 8.62 15.22 23.87
N ASP A 454 8.12 16.43 24.04
CA ASP A 454 8.50 17.59 23.23
C ASP A 454 10.01 17.91 23.33
N ALA A 455 10.59 17.78 24.53
CA ALA A 455 12.02 17.98 24.73
C ALA A 455 12.87 16.95 23.97
N ARG A 456 12.46 15.68 23.95
CA ARG A 456 13.12 14.62 23.18
C ARG A 456 13.04 14.88 21.67
N TYR A 457 11.86 15.24 21.17
CA TYR A 457 11.66 15.50 19.75
C TYR A 457 12.46 16.73 19.29
N LYS A 458 12.55 17.76 20.12
CA LYS A 458 13.39 18.92 19.84
C LYS A 458 14.88 18.58 19.86
N ALA A 459 15.34 17.73 20.77
CA ALA A 459 16.73 17.26 20.79
C ALA A 459 17.06 16.48 19.51
N TYR A 460 16.14 15.62 19.06
CA TYR A 460 16.26 14.88 17.81
C TYR A 460 16.26 15.83 16.60
N ALA A 461 15.36 16.81 16.54
CA ALA A 461 15.30 17.82 15.49
C ALA A 461 16.60 18.67 15.43
N ALA A 462 17.14 19.08 16.58
CA ALA A 462 18.40 19.81 16.65
C ALA A 462 19.58 18.98 16.12
N TRP A 463 19.59 17.67 16.41
CA TRP A 463 20.61 16.75 15.89
C TRP A 463 20.50 16.59 14.35
N VAL A 464 19.28 16.50 13.82
CA VAL A 464 19.03 16.46 12.36
C VAL A 464 19.53 17.74 11.69
N LEU A 465 19.17 18.90 12.22
CA LEU A 465 19.62 20.22 11.71
C LEU A 465 21.13 20.38 11.73
N GLN A 466 21.78 19.84 12.77
CA GLN A 466 23.23 19.91 12.84
C GLN A 466 23.91 19.01 11.80
N ARG A 467 23.33 17.87 11.48
CA ARG A 467 23.81 17.00 10.39
C ARG A 467 23.65 17.68 9.02
N ASP A 468 22.62 18.51 8.86
CA ASP A 468 22.47 19.39 7.68
C ASP A 468 23.47 20.58 7.64
N GLY A 469 24.37 20.66 8.61
CA GLY A 469 25.42 21.70 8.67
C GLY A 469 25.04 22.97 9.43
N ARG A 470 23.87 23.01 10.09
CA ARG A 470 23.42 24.17 10.86
C ARG A 470 24.02 24.20 12.26
N ILE A 471 24.28 25.39 12.79
CA ILE A 471 24.90 25.55 14.14
C ILE A 471 23.81 25.54 15.22
N MET A 472 23.67 24.42 15.94
CA MET A 472 22.61 24.19 16.93
C MET A 472 23.04 24.37 18.39
N THR A 473 24.16 25.04 18.66
CA THR A 473 24.70 25.24 20.03
C THR A 473 23.68 25.84 20.98
N GLY A 474 22.96 26.88 20.54
CA GLY A 474 21.94 27.54 21.37
C GLY A 474 20.75 26.61 21.71
N ALA A 475 20.27 25.85 20.71
CA ALA A 475 19.19 24.88 20.89
C ALA A 475 19.61 23.76 21.84
N PHE A 476 20.80 23.16 21.65
CA PHE A 476 21.30 22.12 22.58
C PHE A 476 21.43 22.63 24.01
N ASN A 477 21.98 23.82 24.23
CA ASN A 477 22.10 24.39 25.57
C ASN A 477 20.72 24.62 26.23
N THR A 478 19.75 25.11 25.47
CA THR A 478 18.38 25.36 25.97
C THR A 478 17.70 24.06 26.35
N ILE A 479 17.78 23.05 25.48
CA ILE A 479 17.14 21.74 25.70
C ILE A 479 17.85 20.99 26.83
N GLU A 480 19.18 20.98 26.88
CA GLU A 480 19.97 20.39 27.96
C GLU A 480 19.61 21.01 29.32
N SER A 481 19.53 22.35 29.40
CA SER A 481 19.12 23.06 30.61
C SER A 481 17.68 22.71 31.03
N TRP A 482 16.81 22.44 30.08
CA TRP A 482 15.45 21.95 30.38
C TRP A 482 15.49 20.57 31.02
N PHE A 483 16.26 19.60 30.45
CA PHE A 483 16.43 18.25 31.00
C PHE A 483 17.02 18.28 32.42
N GLN A 484 18.05 19.07 32.64
CA GLN A 484 18.68 19.22 33.99
C GLN A 484 17.70 19.66 35.03
N ARG A 485 16.70 20.48 34.68
CA ARG A 485 15.70 20.99 35.66
C ARG A 485 14.48 20.10 35.79
N ASN A 486 14.09 19.35 34.76
CA ASN A 486 12.77 18.73 34.69
C ASN A 486 12.80 17.20 34.62
N ALA A 487 13.93 16.56 34.30
CA ALA A 487 14.02 15.12 34.11
C ALA A 487 15.09 14.48 35.00
N ARG A 488 14.69 13.48 35.79
CA ARG A 488 15.64 12.68 36.58
C ARG A 488 16.30 11.62 35.73
N ASN A 489 17.59 11.36 35.97
CA ASN A 489 18.38 10.33 35.25
C ASN A 489 18.41 10.52 33.73
N TRP A 490 18.24 11.75 33.26
CA TRP A 490 18.23 12.08 31.81
C TRP A 490 19.57 11.77 31.14
N GLU A 491 20.66 11.64 31.91
CA GLU A 491 21.97 11.25 31.43
C GLU A 491 22.00 9.86 30.80
N LYS A 492 21.00 9.03 31.09
CA LYS A 492 20.79 7.71 30.45
C LYS A 492 19.73 7.72 29.34
N ASP A 493 19.11 8.88 29.11
CA ASP A 493 18.16 9.08 28.01
C ASP A 493 18.89 9.22 26.67
N VAL A 494 18.22 8.87 25.56
CA VAL A 494 18.77 9.01 24.20
C VAL A 494 19.27 10.43 23.90
N VAL A 495 18.66 11.43 24.50
CA VAL A 495 19.06 12.83 24.32
C VAL A 495 20.52 13.10 24.72
N SER A 496 21.05 12.38 25.70
CA SER A 496 22.45 12.48 26.08
C SER A 496 23.40 12.05 24.96
N ALA A 497 23.06 10.98 24.22
CA ALA A 497 23.81 10.56 23.05
C ALA A 497 23.70 11.59 21.90
N LEU A 498 22.52 12.17 21.69
CA LEU A 498 22.30 13.24 20.71
C LEU A 498 23.12 14.48 21.03
N PHE A 499 23.20 14.88 22.33
CA PHE A 499 24.05 15.98 22.78
C PHE A 499 25.54 15.67 22.59
N ALA A 500 25.96 14.44 22.91
CA ALA A 500 27.35 14.00 22.74
C ALA A 500 27.79 14.12 21.28
N ASP A 501 27.00 13.61 20.34
CA ASP A 501 27.29 13.77 18.90
C ASP A 501 27.24 15.24 18.49
N GLY A 502 26.23 15.99 18.93
CA GLY A 502 26.10 17.40 18.66
C GLY A 502 27.33 18.21 19.10
N PHE A 503 27.82 17.99 20.33
CA PHE A 503 29.04 18.65 20.82
C PHE A 503 30.31 18.16 20.14
N SER A 504 30.37 16.88 19.76
CA SER A 504 31.49 16.34 18.97
C SER A 504 31.63 17.03 17.64
N ARG A 505 30.54 17.19 16.90
CA ARG A 505 30.50 17.92 15.60
C ARG A 505 30.91 19.40 15.73
N LEU A 506 30.63 20.00 16.89
CA LEU A 506 31.08 21.35 17.24
C LEU A 506 32.52 21.40 17.76
N ARG A 507 33.27 20.29 17.74
CA ARG A 507 34.63 20.14 18.28
C ARG A 507 34.75 20.42 19.78
N LEU A 508 33.66 20.26 20.53
CA LEU A 508 33.61 20.38 21.98
C LEU A 508 33.83 19.00 22.64
N SER A 509 34.97 18.37 22.38
CA SER A 509 35.26 16.96 22.70
C SER A 509 35.08 16.63 24.19
N LYS A 510 35.43 17.55 25.10
CA LYS A 510 35.22 17.35 26.54
C LYS A 510 33.73 17.19 26.89
N ARG A 511 32.90 18.12 26.40
CA ARG A 511 31.44 18.07 26.62
C ARG A 511 30.82 16.81 25.97
N ALA A 512 31.28 16.46 24.78
CA ALA A 512 30.86 15.25 24.10
C ALA A 512 31.12 13.99 24.96
N SER A 513 32.33 13.86 25.52
CA SER A 513 32.69 12.74 26.38
C SER A 513 31.90 12.72 27.70
N GLU A 514 31.63 13.89 28.30
CA GLU A 514 30.83 14.03 29.53
C GLU A 514 29.37 13.64 29.31
N ARG A 515 28.83 13.82 28.11
CA ARG A 515 27.43 13.54 27.76
C ARG A 515 27.19 12.15 27.19
N MET A 516 28.22 11.49 26.64
CA MET A 516 28.04 10.15 26.10
C MET A 516 27.72 9.15 27.24
N PRO A 517 26.51 8.55 27.26
CA PRO A 517 26.12 7.62 28.31
C PRO A 517 26.91 6.32 28.21
N ALA A 518 27.18 5.68 29.36
CA ALA A 518 27.78 4.34 29.39
C ALA A 518 26.76 3.25 28.97
N SER A 519 25.49 3.50 29.20
CA SER A 519 24.39 2.61 28.79
C SER A 519 23.12 3.43 28.63
N MET A 520 22.21 2.95 27.77
CA MET A 520 20.93 3.59 27.50
C MET A 520 19.82 3.03 28.38
N GLN A 521 18.96 3.92 28.85
CA GLN A 521 17.68 3.54 29.46
C GLN A 521 16.62 3.42 28.36
N GLY A 522 15.74 2.42 28.47
CA GLY A 522 14.56 2.31 27.59
C GLY A 522 13.60 3.48 27.75
N THR A 523 12.87 3.78 26.72
CA THR A 523 11.80 4.79 26.70
C THR A 523 10.46 4.14 26.42
N THR A 524 9.38 4.71 26.95
CA THR A 524 8.00 4.33 26.67
C THR A 524 7.36 5.19 25.58
N ASP A 525 8.14 6.06 24.95
CA ASP A 525 7.66 6.86 23.81
C ASP A 525 7.36 5.94 22.62
N PRO A 526 6.18 6.03 21.99
CA PRO A 526 5.80 5.13 20.92
C PRO A 526 6.58 5.34 19.61
N TYR A 527 7.16 6.51 19.42
CA TYR A 527 7.88 6.87 18.20
C TYR A 527 9.40 6.90 18.43
N LEU A 528 9.86 7.64 19.44
CA LEU A 528 11.26 7.59 19.87
C LEU A 528 11.44 6.42 20.84
N SER A 529 11.17 5.23 20.31
CA SER A 529 11.12 3.95 21.03
C SER A 529 12.47 3.53 21.62
N SER A 530 12.47 2.50 22.43
CA SER A 530 13.71 1.92 22.97
C SER A 530 14.62 1.37 21.87
N GLY A 531 14.07 0.82 20.79
CA GLY A 531 14.86 0.33 19.63
C GLY A 531 15.49 1.46 18.84
N MET A 532 14.73 2.50 18.52
CA MET A 532 15.28 3.72 17.89
C MET A 532 16.36 4.36 18.76
N ALA A 533 16.15 4.44 20.07
CA ALA A 533 17.13 4.99 21.00
C ALA A 533 18.46 4.21 20.99
N ARG A 534 18.40 2.86 20.95
CA ARG A 534 19.60 2.00 20.84
C ARG A 534 20.31 2.22 19.50
N ALA A 535 19.56 2.36 18.40
CA ALA A 535 20.14 2.64 17.10
C ALA A 535 20.85 4.00 17.05
N ILE A 536 20.21 5.05 17.55
CA ILE A 536 20.82 6.38 17.66
C ILE A 536 22.09 6.31 18.52
N TYR A 537 22.05 5.62 19.64
CA TYR A 537 23.22 5.46 20.51
C TYR A 537 24.39 4.78 19.78
N ALA A 538 24.13 3.70 19.05
CA ALA A 538 25.16 3.01 18.27
C ALA A 538 25.76 3.92 17.19
N LEU A 539 24.92 4.67 16.47
CA LEU A 539 25.35 5.64 15.45
C LEU A 539 26.20 6.76 16.05
N THR A 540 25.79 7.30 17.20
CA THR A 540 26.52 8.39 17.86
C THR A 540 27.84 7.92 18.48
N LEU A 541 27.92 6.69 19.01
CA LEU A 541 29.18 6.10 19.46
C LEU A 541 30.18 5.97 18.30
N LYS A 542 29.73 5.46 17.17
CA LYS A 542 30.57 5.35 15.97
C LYS A 542 31.05 6.72 15.49
N GLN A 543 30.14 7.69 15.37
CA GLN A 543 30.46 9.04 14.89
C GLN A 543 31.43 9.80 15.82
N THR A 544 31.28 9.63 17.12
CA THR A 544 32.11 10.33 18.11
C THR A 544 33.43 9.63 18.40
N GLY A 545 33.56 8.34 18.08
CA GLY A 545 34.70 7.50 18.43
C GLY A 545 34.83 7.24 19.96
N LEU A 546 33.79 7.55 20.74
CA LEU A 546 33.75 7.36 22.18
C LEU A 546 33.32 5.92 22.52
N ALA A 547 34.25 4.97 22.44
CA ALA A 547 33.95 3.57 22.74
C ALA A 547 33.55 3.37 24.21
N LYS A 548 32.26 3.09 24.43
CA LYS A 548 31.69 2.72 25.74
C LYS A 548 31.24 1.27 25.79
N GLN A 549 31.00 0.65 24.62
CA GLN A 549 30.60 -0.75 24.43
C GLN A 549 31.35 -1.32 23.22
N SER A 550 31.54 -2.65 23.20
CA SER A 550 32.10 -3.29 22.01
C SER A 550 31.06 -3.35 20.87
N ASP A 551 31.55 -3.52 19.64
CA ASP A 551 30.67 -3.63 18.48
C ASP A 551 29.74 -4.86 18.55
N GLU A 552 30.21 -5.95 19.17
CA GLU A 552 29.38 -7.15 19.40
C GLU A 552 28.24 -6.87 20.41
N GLN A 553 28.51 -6.09 21.46
CA GLN A 553 27.47 -5.68 22.42
C GLN A 553 26.44 -4.76 21.77
N LEU A 554 26.88 -3.82 20.94
CA LEU A 554 25.99 -2.94 20.21
C LEU A 554 25.15 -3.73 19.21
N GLN A 555 25.77 -4.64 18.44
CA GLN A 555 25.06 -5.50 17.51
C GLN A 555 24.01 -6.36 18.22
N ALA A 556 24.37 -7.01 19.31
CA ALA A 556 23.43 -7.82 20.10
C ALA A 556 22.24 -7.00 20.61
N SER A 557 22.50 -5.77 21.10
CA SER A 557 21.47 -4.86 21.56
C SER A 557 20.53 -4.40 20.43
N LEU A 558 21.05 -4.16 19.22
CA LEU A 558 20.26 -3.81 18.04
C LEU A 558 19.39 -4.97 17.56
N LEU A 559 19.95 -6.19 17.54
CA LEU A 559 19.22 -7.39 17.17
C LEU A 559 18.08 -7.68 18.15
N ASP A 560 18.36 -7.60 19.45
CA ASP A 560 17.34 -7.78 20.50
C ASP A 560 16.16 -6.80 20.34
N ALA A 561 16.46 -5.55 20.01
CA ALA A 561 15.43 -4.53 19.79
C ALA A 561 14.64 -4.79 18.50
N ALA A 562 15.31 -5.04 17.38
CA ALA A 562 14.70 -5.16 16.06
C ALA A 562 13.87 -6.44 15.88
N PHE A 563 14.25 -7.52 16.58
CA PHE A 563 13.52 -8.80 16.56
C PHE A 563 12.62 -9.01 17.78
N SER A 564 12.45 -7.98 18.63
CA SER A 564 11.48 -8.06 19.72
C SER A 564 10.05 -8.14 19.18
N GLN A 565 9.15 -8.76 19.96
CA GLN A 565 7.73 -8.82 19.59
C GLN A 565 7.07 -7.44 19.49
N ASN A 566 7.65 -6.43 20.13
CA ASN A 566 7.15 -5.06 20.15
C ASN A 566 7.93 -4.13 19.22
N ALA A 567 8.79 -4.65 18.34
CA ALA A 567 9.53 -3.84 17.41
C ALA A 567 8.59 -3.12 16.43
N THR A 568 8.83 -1.83 16.25
CA THR A 568 8.10 -0.99 15.30
C THR A 568 8.84 -0.91 13.96
N THR A 569 8.18 -0.42 12.91
CA THR A 569 8.84 -0.14 11.62
C THR A 569 10.01 0.84 11.78
N ILE A 570 9.92 1.78 12.72
CA ILE A 570 11.01 2.71 13.08
C ILE A 570 12.19 1.95 13.67
N ASP A 571 11.93 1.03 14.61
CA ASP A 571 12.99 0.21 15.24
C ASP A 571 13.74 -0.62 14.20
N GLU A 572 13.01 -1.25 13.29
CA GLU A 572 13.56 -2.08 12.22
C GLU A 572 14.41 -1.25 11.24
N ALA A 573 13.91 -0.10 10.82
CA ALA A 573 14.61 0.80 9.91
C ALA A 573 15.88 1.37 10.53
N MET A 574 15.78 1.86 11.77
CA MET A 574 16.91 2.48 12.47
C MET A 574 17.95 1.44 12.91
N ALA A 575 17.53 0.23 13.30
CA ALA A 575 18.46 -0.87 13.54
C ALA A 575 19.20 -1.28 12.27
N THR A 576 18.50 -1.35 11.12
CA THR A 576 19.14 -1.60 9.82
C THR A 576 20.19 -0.54 9.50
N ARG A 577 19.84 0.74 9.68
CA ARG A 577 20.78 1.86 9.50
C ARG A 577 22.02 1.69 10.37
N ALA A 578 21.84 1.44 11.68
CA ALA A 578 22.97 1.29 12.60
C ALA A 578 23.82 0.03 12.28
N LEU A 579 23.20 -1.09 11.92
CA LEU A 579 23.90 -2.32 11.54
C LEU A 579 24.73 -2.16 10.25
N VAL A 580 24.23 -1.38 9.28
CA VAL A 580 24.96 -1.06 8.04
C VAL A 580 26.17 -0.20 8.35
N GLU A 581 26.01 0.83 9.18
CA GLU A 581 27.06 1.77 9.52
C GLU A 581 28.11 1.22 10.52
N LEU A 582 27.76 0.22 11.33
CA LEU A 582 28.71 -0.53 12.16
C LEU A 582 29.57 -1.45 11.27
N ALA A 583 30.50 -0.87 10.52
CA ALA A 583 31.34 -1.60 9.58
C ALA A 583 32.31 -2.54 10.28
N GLN A 584 31.99 -3.83 10.36
CA GLN A 584 32.95 -4.91 10.65
C GLN A 584 32.94 -5.95 9.52
N ALA A 585 34.13 -6.48 9.23
CA ALA A 585 34.26 -7.62 8.32
C ALA A 585 33.73 -8.87 9.03
N ASP A 586 32.62 -9.43 8.55
CA ASP A 586 32.21 -10.76 9.00
C ASP A 586 33.25 -11.79 8.50
N ALA A 587 33.86 -12.50 9.43
CA ALA A 587 34.86 -13.56 9.13
C ALA A 587 34.22 -14.94 9.00
N ALA A 588 32.99 -15.12 9.47
CA ALA A 588 32.29 -16.38 9.47
C ALA A 588 31.84 -16.76 8.04
N ARG A 589 31.99 -18.08 7.71
CA ARG A 589 31.64 -18.60 6.39
C ARG A 589 30.50 -19.59 6.49
N ALA A 590 29.42 -19.32 5.82
CA ALA A 590 28.22 -20.17 5.78
C ALA A 590 28.28 -21.24 4.66
N ASP A 591 29.22 -21.13 3.73
CA ASP A 591 29.36 -22.02 2.55
C ASP A 591 29.78 -23.45 2.88
N SER A 592 30.36 -23.69 4.08
CA SER A 592 30.68 -25.02 4.58
C SER A 592 29.47 -25.82 5.09
N PHE A 593 28.29 -25.22 5.15
CA PHE A 593 27.06 -25.84 5.65
C PHE A 593 26.10 -26.13 4.51
N ALA A 594 25.59 -27.36 4.40
CA ALA A 594 24.56 -27.74 3.46
C ALA A 594 23.18 -27.79 4.15
N ILE A 595 22.17 -27.21 3.50
CA ILE A 595 20.80 -27.23 3.97
C ILE A 595 20.00 -28.19 3.10
N SER A 596 19.18 -29.04 3.70
CA SER A 596 18.28 -29.96 3.00
C SER A 596 16.89 -29.98 3.66
N CYS A 597 15.87 -30.33 2.88
CA CYS A 597 14.56 -30.66 3.43
C CYS A 597 14.58 -32.10 3.92
N ALA A 598 14.35 -32.29 5.23
CA ALA A 598 14.37 -33.60 5.87
C ALA A 598 12.99 -34.27 5.92
N ALA A 599 11.90 -33.49 5.86
CA ALA A 599 10.53 -33.97 5.80
C ALA A 599 9.59 -32.94 5.14
N GLY A 600 8.61 -33.41 4.37
CA GLY A 600 7.60 -32.59 3.70
C GLY A 600 7.16 -33.22 2.37
N ALA A 601 6.13 -32.64 1.77
CA ALA A 601 5.54 -33.13 0.53
C ALA A 601 6.42 -32.87 -0.71
N ASP A 602 7.28 -31.87 -0.64
CA ASP A 602 8.22 -31.50 -1.71
C ASP A 602 9.62 -31.38 -1.14
N SER A 603 10.44 -32.39 -1.43
CA SER A 603 11.86 -32.41 -1.03
C SER A 603 12.77 -31.64 -2.00
N SER A 604 12.24 -31.18 -3.13
CA SER A 604 12.97 -30.41 -4.14
C SER A 604 12.97 -28.93 -3.79
N GLY A 605 13.89 -28.50 -2.93
CA GLY A 605 14.09 -27.09 -2.63
C GLY A 605 15.03 -26.42 -3.63
N ILE A 606 14.90 -25.10 -3.76
CA ILE A 606 15.82 -24.25 -4.52
C ILE A 606 16.90 -23.78 -3.55
N ALA A 607 18.15 -24.24 -3.79
CA ALA A 607 19.31 -23.75 -3.06
C ALA A 607 19.61 -22.31 -3.48
N ILE A 608 19.73 -21.42 -2.49
CA ILE A 608 20.04 -20.01 -2.68
C ILE A 608 21.41 -19.75 -2.06
N ARG A 609 22.35 -19.33 -2.89
CA ARG A 609 23.67 -18.87 -2.45
C ARG A 609 23.83 -17.44 -2.88
N GLU A 610 23.67 -16.52 -1.96
CA GLU A 610 23.72 -15.09 -2.20
C GLU A 610 24.68 -14.44 -1.21
N GLY A 611 25.81 -13.94 -1.69
CA GLY A 611 26.83 -13.34 -0.85
C GLY A 611 27.37 -14.29 0.22
N MET A 612 27.20 -13.93 1.48
CA MET A 612 27.59 -14.75 2.65
C MET A 612 26.44 -15.64 3.18
N MET A 613 25.31 -15.64 2.52
CA MET A 613 24.14 -16.43 2.91
C MET A 613 24.07 -17.74 2.14
N ASN A 614 23.82 -18.81 2.84
CA ASN A 614 23.45 -20.11 2.27
C ASN A 614 22.04 -20.45 2.74
N ALA A 615 21.11 -20.62 1.83
CA ALA A 615 19.71 -20.87 2.14
C ALA A 615 19.09 -21.94 1.25
N LEU A 616 18.03 -22.56 1.74
CA LEU A 616 17.17 -23.46 0.99
C LEU A 616 15.73 -22.97 1.08
N SER A 617 15.14 -22.61 -0.07
CA SER A 617 13.72 -22.32 -0.19
C SER A 617 12.97 -23.57 -0.63
N ALA A 618 12.10 -24.08 0.23
CA ALA A 618 11.33 -25.30 0.00
C ALA A 618 9.91 -25.13 0.59
N PRO A 619 8.93 -24.61 -0.19
CA PRO A 619 7.59 -24.23 0.32
C PRO A 619 6.82 -25.38 0.99
N GLY A 620 7.02 -26.62 0.54
CA GLY A 620 6.38 -27.81 1.13
C GLY A 620 7.16 -28.47 2.27
N CYS A 621 8.31 -27.91 2.65
CA CYS A 621 9.16 -28.51 3.67
C CYS A 621 8.59 -28.26 5.08
N THR A 622 8.43 -29.33 5.85
CA THR A 622 7.98 -29.27 7.25
C THR A 622 9.11 -29.44 8.26
N ARG A 623 10.29 -29.90 7.81
CA ARG A 623 11.49 -30.03 8.63
C ARG A 623 12.74 -29.86 7.78
N PHE A 624 13.60 -28.93 8.16
CA PHE A 624 14.90 -28.71 7.56
C PHE A 624 16.03 -29.43 8.35
N ALA A 625 17.07 -29.80 7.66
CA ALA A 625 18.34 -30.27 8.26
C ALA A 625 19.51 -29.45 7.73
N VAL A 626 20.39 -29.03 8.65
CA VAL A 626 21.65 -28.36 8.34
C VAL A 626 22.79 -29.35 8.65
N LYS A 627 23.69 -29.59 7.70
CA LYS A 627 24.87 -30.44 7.86
C LYS A 627 26.11 -29.70 7.39
N GLY A 628 27.21 -29.83 8.11
CA GLY A 628 28.46 -29.18 7.71
C GLY A 628 29.59 -29.43 8.65
N GLU A 629 30.79 -28.95 8.25
CA GLU A 629 32.03 -29.06 8.99
C GLU A 629 32.63 -27.66 9.16
N GLY A 630 33.18 -27.35 10.32
CA GLY A 630 33.81 -26.07 10.60
C GLY A 630 33.30 -25.38 11.84
N SER A 631 33.81 -24.17 12.09
CA SER A 631 33.33 -23.30 13.20
C SER A 631 31.94 -22.79 12.93
N THR A 632 31.10 -22.86 13.95
CA THR A 632 29.76 -22.27 13.96
C THR A 632 29.73 -20.86 14.61
N ASP A 633 30.91 -20.38 15.06
CA ASP A 633 31.01 -19.11 15.77
C ASP A 633 30.57 -17.96 14.89
N GLY A 634 29.65 -17.16 15.40
CA GLY A 634 29.05 -16.02 14.69
C GLY A 634 28.05 -16.38 13.58
N LEU A 635 27.79 -17.70 13.36
CA LEU A 635 26.76 -18.13 12.42
C LEU A 635 25.40 -18.34 13.10
N TRP A 636 24.35 -18.00 12.38
CA TRP A 636 22.97 -18.13 12.80
C TRP A 636 22.15 -18.88 11.77
N THR A 637 21.10 -19.52 12.24
CA THR A 637 20.01 -20.03 11.40
C THR A 637 18.84 -19.07 11.45
N HIS A 638 18.17 -18.90 10.33
CA HIS A 638 16.96 -18.11 10.20
C HIS A 638 15.92 -18.86 9.39
N LEU A 639 14.84 -19.27 10.04
CA LEU A 639 13.68 -19.90 9.41
C LEU A 639 12.62 -18.84 9.19
N VAL A 640 12.19 -18.70 7.95
CA VAL A 640 11.08 -17.84 7.54
C VAL A 640 9.97 -18.69 6.95
N GLN A 641 8.75 -18.57 7.46
CA GLN A 641 7.55 -19.07 6.83
C GLN A 641 6.60 -17.88 6.58
N GLN A 642 6.42 -17.52 5.33
CA GLN A 642 5.54 -16.42 4.90
C GLN A 642 4.54 -16.96 3.89
N GLY A 643 3.27 -16.61 4.04
CA GLY A 643 2.22 -17.03 3.13
C GLY A 643 0.85 -17.07 3.80
N TYR A 644 -0.08 -17.67 3.10
CA TYR A 644 -1.47 -17.82 3.52
C TYR A 644 -1.69 -19.24 4.03
N ASP A 645 -2.20 -19.36 5.26
CA ASP A 645 -2.47 -20.68 5.86
C ASP A 645 -3.65 -21.37 5.17
N ARG A 646 -3.51 -22.68 4.90
CA ARG A 646 -4.57 -23.53 4.33
C ARG A 646 -5.62 -23.93 5.36
N GLY A 647 -5.24 -23.96 6.63
CA GLY A 647 -6.14 -24.36 7.72
C GLY A 647 -7.23 -23.32 8.00
N PRO A 648 -8.20 -23.68 8.85
CA PRO A 648 -9.19 -22.73 9.32
C PRO A 648 -8.52 -21.57 10.04
N VAL A 649 -9.10 -20.38 9.93
CA VAL A 649 -8.55 -19.20 10.59
C VAL A 649 -8.62 -19.38 12.09
N THR A 650 -7.47 -19.30 12.74
CA THR A 650 -7.38 -19.39 14.20
C THR A 650 -7.83 -18.07 14.82
N VAL A 651 -8.83 -18.14 15.71
CA VAL A 651 -9.22 -17.01 16.54
C VAL A 651 -8.08 -16.71 17.51
N SER A 652 -7.68 -15.46 17.60
CA SER A 652 -6.59 -15.00 18.49
C SER A 652 -6.93 -13.68 19.15
N SER A 653 -6.42 -13.49 20.36
CA SER A 653 -6.52 -12.25 21.13
C SER A 653 -5.18 -12.03 21.82
N ASN A 654 -4.35 -11.20 21.24
CA ASN A 654 -3.01 -10.87 21.73
C ASN A 654 -2.99 -9.40 22.15
N GLY A 655 -3.48 -9.08 23.35
CA GLY A 655 -3.58 -7.71 23.84
C GLY A 655 -4.70 -6.88 23.22
N MET A 656 -5.45 -7.42 22.26
CA MET A 656 -6.55 -6.77 21.57
C MET A 656 -7.72 -7.75 21.42
N GLU A 657 -8.93 -7.24 21.31
CA GLU A 657 -10.14 -8.03 21.03
C GLU A 657 -10.87 -7.43 19.84
N VAL A 658 -11.41 -8.28 18.98
CA VAL A 658 -12.22 -7.90 17.82
C VAL A 658 -13.41 -8.82 17.67
N SER A 659 -14.54 -8.30 17.22
CA SER A 659 -15.75 -9.06 16.93
C SER A 659 -16.46 -8.50 15.70
N ARG A 660 -17.27 -9.34 15.03
CA ARG A 660 -18.07 -8.93 13.87
C ARG A 660 -19.48 -9.51 13.95
N LYS A 661 -20.46 -8.68 13.62
CA LYS A 661 -21.88 -9.05 13.53
C LYS A 661 -22.47 -8.61 12.20
N TYR A 662 -23.34 -9.43 11.64
CA TYR A 662 -24.18 -9.08 10.49
C TYR A 662 -25.58 -8.82 10.98
N LEU A 663 -26.15 -7.68 10.66
CA LEU A 663 -27.46 -7.22 11.15
C LEU A 663 -28.38 -6.91 9.95
N ASN A 664 -29.64 -7.28 10.05
CA ASN A 664 -30.66 -6.84 9.10
C ASN A 664 -31.04 -5.36 9.32
N THR A 665 -31.97 -4.86 8.55
CA THR A 665 -32.49 -3.46 8.66
C THR A 665 -33.19 -3.19 9.99
N GLN A 666 -33.59 -4.23 10.74
CA GLN A 666 -34.19 -4.15 12.08
C GLN A 666 -33.17 -4.30 13.21
N GLY A 667 -31.87 -4.42 12.91
CA GLY A 667 -30.81 -4.60 13.89
C GLY A 667 -30.70 -6.02 14.46
N GLN A 668 -31.35 -7.02 13.87
CA GLN A 668 -31.28 -8.41 14.30
C GLN A 668 -30.14 -9.16 13.59
N LEU A 669 -29.53 -10.13 14.28
CA LEU A 669 -28.47 -10.95 13.73
C LEU A 669 -28.92 -11.75 12.51
N VAL A 670 -28.10 -11.74 11.46
CA VAL A 670 -28.34 -12.44 10.19
C VAL A 670 -27.29 -13.52 10.00
N GLN A 671 -27.74 -14.77 9.82
CA GLN A 671 -26.91 -15.89 9.36
C GLN A 671 -27.21 -16.24 7.88
N ASN A 672 -28.37 -15.83 7.36
CA ASN A 672 -28.81 -16.04 6.00
C ASN A 672 -29.35 -14.72 5.44
N ALA A 673 -29.02 -14.39 4.21
CA ALA A 673 -29.54 -13.23 3.49
C ALA A 673 -30.26 -13.68 2.22
N ARG A 674 -31.14 -12.84 1.68
CA ARG A 674 -31.72 -13.00 0.35
C ARG A 674 -30.99 -12.11 -0.65
N LEU A 675 -30.96 -12.54 -1.90
CA LEU A 675 -30.40 -11.71 -2.98
C LEU A 675 -31.07 -10.31 -2.98
N GLY A 676 -30.26 -9.27 -2.94
CA GLY A 676 -30.70 -7.87 -2.87
C GLY A 676 -30.82 -7.29 -1.46
N ASP A 677 -30.81 -8.11 -0.42
CA ASP A 677 -30.90 -7.64 0.97
C ASP A 677 -29.75 -6.72 1.34
N MET A 678 -30.08 -5.69 2.14
CA MET A 678 -29.12 -4.82 2.77
C MET A 678 -28.77 -5.35 4.15
N VAL A 679 -27.48 -5.56 4.38
CA VAL A 679 -26.92 -6.03 5.64
C VAL A 679 -26.03 -4.93 6.23
N THR A 680 -26.21 -4.61 7.51
CA THR A 680 -25.28 -3.77 8.26
C THR A 680 -24.22 -4.68 8.87
N VAL A 681 -22.97 -4.46 8.50
CA VAL A 681 -21.82 -5.13 9.11
C VAL A 681 -21.30 -4.25 10.22
N GLN A 682 -21.31 -4.76 11.44
CA GLN A 682 -20.81 -4.09 12.63
C GLN A 682 -19.55 -4.80 13.10
N VAL A 683 -18.46 -4.08 13.18
CA VAL A 683 -17.16 -4.54 13.68
C VAL A 683 -16.85 -3.80 14.95
N CYS A 684 -16.61 -4.51 16.04
CA CYS A 684 -16.28 -3.92 17.34
C CYS A 684 -14.89 -4.38 17.76
N ALA A 685 -14.11 -3.47 18.35
CA ALA A 685 -12.77 -3.75 18.84
C ALA A 685 -12.46 -2.97 20.12
N ARG A 686 -11.55 -3.52 20.94
CA ARG A 686 -11.01 -2.86 22.13
C ARG A 686 -9.60 -3.34 22.45
N VAL A 687 -8.89 -2.58 23.27
CA VAL A 687 -7.57 -2.95 23.80
C VAL A 687 -7.64 -2.91 25.32
N PRO A 688 -7.81 -4.05 25.99
CA PRO A 688 -7.86 -4.08 27.44
C PRO A 688 -6.57 -3.53 28.08
N GLY A 689 -6.71 -2.52 28.95
CA GLY A 689 -5.62 -2.01 29.77
C GLY A 689 -4.81 -0.86 29.19
N GLU A 690 -4.93 -0.55 27.88
CA GLU A 690 -4.20 0.58 27.26
C GLU A 690 -4.99 1.25 26.13
N THR A 691 -4.47 2.39 25.66
CA THR A 691 -4.97 3.05 24.45
C THR A 691 -4.00 2.81 23.31
N VAL A 692 -4.51 2.33 22.17
CA VAL A 692 -3.77 2.19 20.91
C VAL A 692 -4.25 3.27 19.94
N PRO A 693 -3.42 4.30 19.69
CA PRO A 693 -3.84 5.45 18.86
C PRO A 693 -3.92 5.13 17.37
N ASN A 694 -3.21 4.11 16.90
CA ASN A 694 -3.08 3.75 15.49
C ASN A 694 -3.42 2.27 15.26
N ALA A 695 -4.63 1.89 15.59
CA ALA A 695 -5.13 0.56 15.26
C ALA A 695 -5.67 0.52 13.83
N VAL A 696 -5.46 -0.60 13.17
CA VAL A 696 -6.08 -0.92 11.88
C VAL A 696 -6.98 -2.14 12.04
N ILE A 697 -8.21 -2.03 11.53
CA ILE A 697 -9.17 -3.14 11.54
C ILE A 697 -9.52 -3.43 10.09
N THR A 698 -9.22 -4.65 9.64
CA THR A 698 -9.49 -5.12 8.29
C THR A 698 -10.59 -6.15 8.31
N ASP A 699 -11.70 -5.83 7.65
CA ASP A 699 -12.83 -6.74 7.46
C ASP A 699 -12.93 -7.16 6.00
N MET A 700 -12.62 -8.42 5.70
CA MET A 700 -12.74 -8.99 4.37
C MET A 700 -14.17 -9.43 4.11
N LEU A 701 -14.73 -9.02 2.96
CA LEU A 701 -16.10 -9.35 2.54
C LEU A 701 -16.20 -10.82 2.09
N PRO A 702 -17.25 -11.56 2.47
CA PRO A 702 -17.55 -12.84 1.82
C PRO A 702 -18.02 -12.63 0.38
N GLY A 703 -17.87 -13.63 -0.47
CA GLY A 703 -18.16 -13.52 -1.90
C GLY A 703 -19.60 -13.15 -2.26
N GLY A 704 -20.56 -13.42 -1.38
CA GLY A 704 -21.96 -13.07 -1.59
C GLY A 704 -22.35 -11.64 -1.25
N LEU A 705 -21.43 -10.83 -0.68
CA LEU A 705 -21.70 -9.46 -0.24
C LEU A 705 -20.78 -8.45 -0.94
N GLU A 706 -21.33 -7.30 -1.27
CA GLU A 706 -20.58 -6.13 -1.73
C GLU A 706 -20.86 -4.91 -0.85
N ALA A 707 -19.80 -4.19 -0.44
CA ALA A 707 -19.96 -2.97 0.34
C ALA A 707 -20.61 -1.86 -0.49
N VAL A 708 -21.61 -1.18 0.06
CA VAL A 708 -22.38 -0.14 -0.62
C VAL A 708 -21.75 1.25 -0.38
N LEU A 709 -21.71 2.09 -1.42
CA LEU A 709 -21.41 3.52 -1.29
C LEU A 709 -22.63 4.24 -0.74
N GLU A 710 -22.48 4.93 0.36
CA GLU A 710 -23.47 5.93 0.76
C GLU A 710 -23.32 7.19 -0.09
N LYS A 711 -24.45 7.80 -0.47
CA LYS A 711 -24.48 8.94 -1.40
C LYS A 711 -23.67 10.17 -0.95
N ASP A 712 -23.42 10.29 0.34
CA ASP A 712 -22.75 11.46 0.93
C ASP A 712 -21.25 11.26 1.17
N GLY A 713 -20.64 10.19 0.62
CA GLY A 713 -19.22 9.87 0.84
C GLY A 713 -18.90 9.68 2.33
N GLY A 714 -19.95 9.45 3.14
CA GLY A 714 -19.90 9.52 4.58
C GLY A 714 -18.96 8.46 5.17
N VAL A 715 -17.86 8.94 5.70
CA VAL A 715 -17.15 8.22 6.74
C VAL A 715 -18.16 8.00 7.85
N PRO A 716 -18.43 6.76 8.31
CA PRO A 716 -19.28 6.56 9.46
C PRO A 716 -18.81 7.47 10.59
N ALA A 717 -19.68 8.39 11.05
CA ALA A 717 -19.34 9.23 12.19
C ALA A 717 -19.24 8.32 13.43
N ALA A 718 -18.03 7.89 13.76
CA ALA A 718 -17.77 7.06 14.93
C ALA A 718 -16.63 7.68 15.74
N ASP A 719 -16.79 7.71 17.05
CA ASP A 719 -15.76 8.19 17.96
C ASP A 719 -14.48 7.36 17.82
N GLY A 720 -13.34 8.03 17.68
CA GLY A 720 -12.02 7.41 17.48
C GLY A 720 -11.74 6.92 16.07
N LEU A 721 -12.67 6.99 15.12
CA LEU A 721 -12.40 6.65 13.73
C LEU A 721 -11.53 7.72 13.08
N SER A 722 -10.41 7.27 12.59
CA SER A 722 -9.40 8.11 11.98
C SER A 722 -9.54 8.23 10.48
N ARG A 723 -9.72 7.10 9.84
CA ARG A 723 -9.84 6.94 8.41
C ARG A 723 -10.65 5.68 8.11
N PHE A 724 -11.36 5.71 7.01
CA PHE A 724 -12.13 4.59 6.49
C PHE A 724 -11.75 4.37 5.04
N GLU A 725 -11.41 3.14 4.69
CA GLU A 725 -11.15 2.76 3.30
C GLU A 725 -12.08 1.62 2.91
N ARG A 726 -12.75 1.79 1.79
CA ARG A 726 -13.50 0.73 1.15
C ARG A 726 -12.77 0.26 -0.10
N ARG A 727 -12.55 -1.02 -0.17
CA ARG A 727 -12.00 -1.69 -1.34
C ARG A 727 -13.01 -2.67 -1.92
N GLU A 728 -12.72 -3.24 -3.05
CA GLU A 728 -13.61 -4.15 -3.75
C GLU A 728 -13.96 -5.39 -2.91
N ASP A 729 -13.00 -5.88 -2.11
CA ASP A 729 -13.08 -7.13 -1.36
C ASP A 729 -13.02 -6.95 0.16
N ARG A 730 -12.82 -5.74 0.68
CA ARG A 730 -12.64 -5.47 2.10
C ARG A 730 -12.96 -4.05 2.49
N VAL A 731 -13.17 -3.87 3.78
CA VAL A 731 -13.30 -2.58 4.44
C VAL A 731 -12.20 -2.45 5.48
N ILE A 732 -11.56 -1.29 5.57
CA ILE A 732 -10.46 -1.02 6.50
C ILE A 732 -10.82 0.21 7.33
N PHE A 733 -10.73 0.07 8.65
CA PHE A 733 -10.89 1.17 9.61
C PHE A 733 -9.54 1.46 10.25
N PHE A 734 -9.15 2.72 10.27
CA PHE A 734 -8.02 3.21 11.04
C PHE A 734 -8.58 3.99 12.23
N ALA A 735 -8.27 3.57 13.45
CA ALA A 735 -8.94 4.07 14.62
C ALA A 735 -8.01 4.15 15.85
N GLU A 736 -8.39 5.00 16.79
CA GLU A 736 -7.91 4.92 18.16
C GLU A 736 -8.78 3.92 18.92
N LEU A 737 -8.19 2.88 19.47
CA LEU A 737 -8.85 1.90 20.33
C LEU A 737 -8.50 2.13 21.80
N LYS A 738 -9.48 1.92 22.67
CA LYS A 738 -9.41 2.10 24.12
C LYS A 738 -9.83 0.83 24.84
N PRO A 739 -9.73 0.77 26.19
CA PRO A 739 -10.29 -0.33 26.95
C PRO A 739 -11.81 -0.52 26.76
N GLU A 740 -12.53 0.57 26.49
CA GLU A 740 -13.94 0.54 26.13
C GLU A 740 -14.13 0.05 24.69
N GLU A 741 -15.10 -0.85 24.50
CA GLU A 741 -15.41 -1.37 23.17
C GLU A 741 -15.89 -0.26 22.23
N ARG A 742 -15.28 -0.17 21.05
CA ARG A 742 -15.70 0.72 19.97
C ARG A 742 -16.18 -0.08 18.78
N CYS A 743 -17.32 0.33 18.23
CA CYS A 743 -17.95 -0.32 17.11
C CYS A 743 -18.03 0.60 15.89
N PHE A 744 -17.65 0.06 14.75
CA PHE A 744 -17.72 0.69 13.44
C PHE A 744 -18.69 -0.10 12.56
N SER A 745 -19.44 0.57 11.71
CA SER A 745 -20.42 -0.11 10.87
C SER A 745 -20.37 0.37 9.43
N TYR A 746 -20.66 -0.52 8.51
CA TYR A 746 -20.88 -0.21 7.11
C TYR A 746 -22.01 -1.05 6.55
N LYS A 747 -22.58 -0.66 5.39
CA LYS A 747 -23.63 -1.40 4.70
C LYS A 747 -23.03 -2.25 3.59
N ALA A 748 -23.52 -3.48 3.47
CA ALA A 748 -23.24 -4.38 2.37
C ALA A 748 -24.55 -4.90 1.76
N ARG A 749 -24.52 -5.19 0.47
CA ARG A 749 -25.65 -5.76 -0.27
C ARG A 749 -25.34 -7.20 -0.63
N ALA A 750 -26.32 -8.09 -0.49
CA ALA A 750 -26.25 -9.45 -0.99
C ALA A 750 -26.41 -9.43 -2.52
N THR A 751 -25.33 -9.78 -3.25
CA THR A 751 -25.27 -9.66 -4.72
C THR A 751 -25.15 -10.98 -5.46
N SER A 752 -24.79 -12.07 -4.77
CA SER A 752 -24.64 -13.40 -5.38
C SER A 752 -25.22 -14.47 -4.49
N ARG A 753 -26.01 -15.40 -5.08
CA ARG A 753 -26.54 -16.57 -4.37
C ARG A 753 -25.46 -17.61 -4.16
N GLY A 754 -25.52 -18.30 -3.03
CA GLY A 754 -24.57 -19.36 -2.72
C GLY A 754 -24.30 -19.54 -1.24
N THR A 755 -23.35 -20.40 -0.94
CA THR A 755 -22.83 -20.63 0.41
C THR A 755 -21.39 -20.14 0.45
N PHE A 756 -21.14 -19.08 1.19
CA PHE A 756 -19.87 -18.39 1.25
C PHE A 756 -19.22 -18.54 2.61
N SER A 757 -17.93 -18.80 2.61
CA SER A 757 -17.11 -18.76 3.81
C SER A 757 -16.94 -17.31 4.29
N LEU A 758 -17.12 -17.07 5.58
CA LEU A 758 -16.87 -15.78 6.19
C LEU A 758 -15.36 -15.65 6.48
N PRO A 759 -14.66 -14.73 5.82
CA PRO A 759 -13.28 -14.46 6.16
C PRO A 759 -13.17 -13.89 7.57
N ALA A 760 -12.00 -14.02 8.19
CA ALA A 760 -11.78 -13.43 9.49
C ALA A 760 -11.72 -11.90 9.42
N VAL A 761 -12.26 -11.25 10.45
CA VAL A 761 -11.93 -9.86 10.76
C VAL A 761 -10.64 -9.83 11.57
N GLN A 762 -9.77 -8.89 11.29
CA GLN A 762 -8.48 -8.73 11.94
C GLN A 762 -8.34 -7.31 12.46
N ALA A 763 -7.75 -7.18 13.64
CA ALA A 763 -7.37 -5.90 14.21
C ALA A 763 -5.92 -5.99 14.68
N GLU A 764 -5.13 -4.93 14.47
CA GLU A 764 -3.75 -4.87 14.92
C GLU A 764 -3.32 -3.42 15.21
N ASP A 765 -2.34 -3.28 16.08
CA ASP A 765 -1.62 -2.03 16.26
C ASP A 765 -0.61 -1.89 15.12
N MET A 766 -0.73 -0.82 14.34
CA MET A 766 0.13 -0.57 13.17
C MET A 766 1.62 -0.47 13.52
N TYR A 767 1.95 -0.16 14.76
CA TYR A 767 3.34 -0.04 15.24
C TYR A 767 3.81 -1.23 16.05
N ARG A 768 2.90 -1.99 16.63
CA ARG A 768 3.17 -3.20 17.40
C ARG A 768 2.35 -4.37 16.86
N PRO A 769 2.71 -4.98 15.72
CA PRO A 769 1.91 -6.04 15.08
C PRO A 769 1.68 -7.27 15.97
N ALA A 770 2.46 -7.44 17.05
CA ALA A 770 2.23 -8.45 18.07
C ALA A 770 0.95 -8.20 18.89
N VAL A 771 0.51 -6.93 18.98
CA VAL A 771 -0.79 -6.56 19.58
C VAL A 771 -1.84 -6.67 18.49
N ASN A 772 -2.52 -7.80 18.45
CA ASN A 772 -3.49 -8.11 17.40
C ASN A 772 -4.63 -9.00 17.89
N ALA A 773 -5.68 -9.06 17.09
CA ALA A 773 -6.79 -9.98 17.28
C ALA A 773 -7.33 -10.47 15.94
N THR A 774 -7.85 -11.68 15.93
CA THR A 774 -8.51 -12.29 14.78
C THR A 774 -9.77 -12.98 15.24
N ALA A 775 -10.90 -12.72 14.61
CA ALA A 775 -12.19 -13.34 14.96
C ALA A 775 -13.11 -13.51 13.74
N GLY A 776 -14.21 -14.24 13.93
CA GLY A 776 -15.37 -14.22 13.05
C GLY A 776 -15.31 -15.14 11.84
N ALA A 777 -14.65 -16.30 11.93
CA ALA A 777 -14.84 -17.36 10.92
C ALA A 777 -16.26 -17.95 10.97
N GLY A 778 -16.79 -18.37 9.82
CA GLY A 778 -18.13 -18.95 9.72
C GLY A 778 -18.59 -19.13 8.28
N ARG A 779 -19.90 -19.29 8.08
CA ARG A 779 -20.51 -19.35 6.74
C ARG A 779 -21.73 -18.43 6.66
N LEU A 780 -21.93 -17.85 5.49
CA LEU A 780 -23.08 -17.04 5.12
C LEU A 780 -23.79 -17.71 3.93
N GLN A 781 -25.08 -17.94 4.05
CA GLN A 781 -25.90 -18.39 2.94
C GLN A 781 -26.69 -17.23 2.36
N VAL A 782 -26.57 -16.98 1.05
CA VAL A 782 -27.40 -16.04 0.29
C VAL A 782 -28.35 -16.86 -0.58
N LYS A 783 -29.67 -16.69 -0.37
CA LYS A 783 -30.76 -17.42 -1.06
C LYS A 783 -31.34 -16.62 -2.21
#